data_356d8f7e00e7853cb3d337122fc3feee
#
_entry.id   356d8f7e00e7853cb3d337122fc3feee
#
_cell.length_a   1.000
_cell.length_b   1.000
_cell.length_c   1.000
_cell.angle_alpha   90.00
_cell.angle_beta   90.00
_cell.angle_gamma   90.00
#
_symmetry.space_group_name_H-M   'P 1'
#
loop_
_entity.id
_entity.type
_entity.pdbx_description
1 polymer ?
#
loop_
_entity_poly.entity_id
_entity_poly.type
_entity_poly.pdbx_seq_one_letter_code
_entity_poly.pdbx_strand_id
1 'polypeptide(L)'
;MRRALRRARDGVTLDLAETEVLLHAEADDLAELCASAAGVRDAGLQAAGRPGVVTYSPKVFIPLTHLCRDRCHYCTFATVPGRLAAEGRAPYLSPDDVLAIASAGAALGCTEALFTLGDRPERRWPVAAAWLESRGYSSTLHYLRAMAVLVLEQTGLLPHLNPGVMTWEEIARLRPVAPSMGLMLETTSRAVFETPGQAHFGSPDKDPQLRLRVLEDAGRLLVPFTTGLLVGIGETTADRAESLHALRAVHRRHGHLQEVIVQNFRAKPTTAMRAAPDAGRAEYLATIAVARLVLGPHVRVQAPPNLSEPGEIGDLLAAGVDDWGGVSPLTVDHVNPERPWPAVQTLAEATAAAGLELRERLTVHPEYVLRSEPWIDPRVRPHVSALAGRDGLAVPQRRPTGIPWQEPDPTWSSAGRVDLHRAVDDPDRRPSRPLRARAHEHVEGRAPLDSQVSAALAAAERDPAGLSDEQYLTLATSDGDGLTALAALADSLRRDAVGDDVTYVVNRNINFTNICYTGCRFCAFAQRRSDADAFTLSLDEVADRAERAWRLGASEVCMQGGIDPALPSTGYADLVRAVKARVPGMHVHAFSPMEIVNGSARSGLDVDDFVASLREAGLDSIPGTAAEILDDEVRWVLTKGKLPASTWVDVVTAAHRAGLRSSATMMFGHVDHPRHWVAHLRVLCRIQDETGGFTEFVPLPFV
;
A
#
# COMPACT_ATOMS: atom_id res chain seq x y z
N MET A 1 5.22 13.15 -37.06
CA MET A 1 3.97 12.43 -37.21
C MET A 1 4.15 11.06 -37.88
N ARG A 2 4.31 10.91 -39.22
CA ARG A 2 4.35 9.63 -39.97
C ARG A 2 5.29 8.54 -39.41
N ARG A 3 6.48 8.90 -38.89
CA ARG A 3 7.39 7.96 -38.28
C ARG A 3 6.81 7.40 -36.97
N ALA A 4 6.25 8.26 -36.14
CA ALA A 4 5.65 7.85 -34.84
C ALA A 4 4.41 6.97 -35.07
N LEU A 5 3.52 7.32 -36.02
CA LEU A 5 2.37 6.49 -36.42
C LEU A 5 2.80 5.10 -36.89
N ARG A 6 3.83 5.02 -37.77
CA ARG A 6 4.34 3.72 -38.23
C ARG A 6 4.83 2.86 -37.06
N ARG A 7 5.62 3.45 -36.13
CA ARG A 7 6.12 2.73 -34.94
C ARG A 7 4.98 2.27 -34.02
N ALA A 8 3.96 3.14 -33.82
CA ALA A 8 2.77 2.78 -33.08
C ALA A 8 2.03 1.58 -33.70
N ARG A 9 1.79 1.62 -35.02
CA ARG A 9 1.16 0.52 -35.76
C ARG A 9 1.97 -0.78 -35.70
N ASP A 10 3.31 -0.68 -35.76
CA ASP A 10 4.22 -1.83 -35.70
C ASP A 10 4.42 -2.35 -34.27
N GLY A 11 3.68 -1.84 -33.27
CA GLY A 11 3.73 -2.25 -31.86
C GLY A 11 5.04 -1.89 -31.15
N VAL A 12 5.80 -0.94 -31.70
CA VAL A 12 7.07 -0.52 -31.10
C VAL A 12 6.81 0.46 -29.95
N THR A 13 7.46 0.24 -28.83
CA THR A 13 7.35 1.14 -27.67
C THR A 13 7.71 2.58 -28.05
N LEU A 14 6.78 3.49 -27.80
CA LEU A 14 6.95 4.92 -28.05
C LEU A 14 7.82 5.57 -26.97
N ASP A 15 8.69 6.49 -27.35
CA ASP A 15 9.39 7.38 -26.43
C ASP A 15 8.57 8.66 -26.15
N LEU A 16 9.08 9.54 -25.28
CA LEU A 16 8.40 10.78 -24.90
C LEU A 16 8.15 11.70 -26.11
N ALA A 17 9.15 11.89 -26.95
CA ALA A 17 9.02 12.79 -28.11
C ALA A 17 8.03 12.24 -29.17
N GLU A 18 8.04 10.94 -29.39
CA GLU A 18 7.07 10.27 -30.27
C GLU A 18 5.65 10.36 -29.71
N THR A 19 5.52 10.19 -28.38
CA THR A 19 4.24 10.33 -27.64
C THR A 19 3.70 11.75 -27.79
N GLU A 20 4.53 12.77 -27.56
CA GLU A 20 4.15 14.17 -27.69
C GLU A 20 3.73 14.51 -29.15
N VAL A 21 4.48 14.06 -30.15
CA VAL A 21 4.13 14.26 -31.55
C VAL A 21 2.76 13.66 -31.88
N LEU A 22 2.44 12.47 -31.39
CA LEU A 22 1.15 11.81 -31.63
C LEU A 22 -0.02 12.53 -30.94
N LEU A 23 0.19 13.22 -29.82
CA LEU A 23 -0.83 14.06 -29.18
C LEU A 23 -1.28 15.25 -30.01
N HIS A 24 -0.54 15.62 -31.04
CA HIS A 24 -0.90 16.65 -32.03
C HIS A 24 -1.54 16.08 -33.32
N ALA A 25 -1.97 14.82 -33.30
CA ALA A 25 -2.59 14.22 -34.49
C ALA A 25 -3.97 14.85 -34.79
N GLU A 26 -4.20 15.17 -36.03
CA GLU A 26 -5.43 15.75 -36.54
C GLU A 26 -5.84 15.06 -37.84
N ALA A 27 -7.09 15.20 -38.26
CA ALA A 27 -7.64 14.70 -39.50
C ALA A 27 -7.24 13.23 -39.82
N ASP A 28 -6.59 12.98 -40.95
CA ASP A 28 -6.20 11.62 -41.39
C ASP A 28 -5.17 10.99 -40.45
N ASP A 29 -4.24 11.76 -39.90
CA ASP A 29 -3.25 11.28 -38.90
C ASP A 29 -3.95 10.83 -37.60
N LEU A 30 -5.00 11.54 -37.17
CA LEU A 30 -5.83 11.14 -36.03
C LEU A 30 -6.61 9.86 -36.32
N ALA A 31 -7.17 9.71 -37.50
CA ALA A 31 -7.88 8.50 -37.90
C ALA A 31 -6.95 7.27 -37.89
N GLU A 32 -5.73 7.40 -38.43
CA GLU A 32 -4.71 6.32 -38.40
C GLU A 32 -4.27 6.00 -36.96
N LEU A 33 -4.11 7.03 -36.12
CA LEU A 33 -3.76 6.87 -34.71
C LEU A 33 -4.84 6.10 -33.93
N CYS A 34 -6.11 6.48 -34.08
CA CYS A 34 -7.25 5.82 -33.48
C CYS A 34 -7.36 4.36 -33.93
N ALA A 35 -7.22 4.09 -35.23
CA ALA A 35 -7.24 2.72 -35.74
C ALA A 35 -6.14 1.84 -35.16
N SER A 36 -4.93 2.39 -34.96
CA SER A 36 -3.81 1.70 -34.30
C SER A 36 -4.12 1.41 -32.84
N ALA A 37 -4.71 2.36 -32.12
CA ALA A 37 -5.11 2.21 -30.72
C ALA A 37 -6.23 1.17 -30.54
N ALA A 38 -7.25 1.19 -31.43
CA ALA A 38 -8.31 0.18 -31.44
C ALA A 38 -7.73 -1.23 -31.64
N GLY A 39 -6.75 -1.39 -32.54
CA GLY A 39 -6.06 -2.67 -32.74
C GLY A 39 -5.34 -3.17 -31.48
N VAL A 40 -4.70 -2.30 -30.71
CA VAL A 40 -4.05 -2.64 -29.43
C VAL A 40 -5.10 -3.05 -28.39
N ARG A 41 -6.23 -2.32 -28.30
CA ARG A 41 -7.37 -2.70 -27.46
C ARG A 41 -7.88 -4.10 -27.80
N ASP A 42 -8.16 -4.36 -29.08
CA ASP A 42 -8.74 -5.62 -29.53
C ASP A 42 -7.79 -6.80 -29.27
N ALA A 43 -6.50 -6.62 -29.48
CA ALA A 43 -5.49 -7.61 -29.11
C ALA A 43 -5.48 -7.89 -27.61
N GLY A 44 -5.64 -6.86 -26.77
CA GLY A 44 -5.73 -6.98 -25.32
C GLY A 44 -6.98 -7.72 -24.85
N LEU A 45 -8.13 -7.41 -25.43
CA LEU A 45 -9.41 -8.09 -25.16
C LEU A 45 -9.36 -9.57 -25.59
N GLN A 46 -8.75 -9.85 -26.75
CA GLN A 46 -8.53 -11.22 -27.20
C GLN A 46 -7.63 -12.01 -26.26
N ALA A 47 -6.51 -11.42 -25.84
CA ALA A 47 -5.57 -12.05 -24.88
C ALA A 47 -6.21 -12.28 -23.50
N ALA A 48 -7.16 -11.43 -23.11
CA ALA A 48 -7.93 -11.58 -21.88
C ALA A 48 -9.10 -12.59 -21.99
N GLY A 49 -9.28 -13.23 -23.15
CA GLY A 49 -10.37 -14.19 -23.40
C GLY A 49 -11.77 -13.53 -23.52
N ARG A 50 -11.83 -12.23 -23.76
CA ARG A 50 -13.08 -11.45 -23.89
C ARG A 50 -13.08 -10.58 -25.16
N PRO A 51 -12.93 -11.18 -26.36
CA PRO A 51 -12.88 -10.42 -27.59
C PRO A 51 -14.14 -9.58 -27.79
N GLY A 52 -13.96 -8.31 -28.10
CA GLY A 52 -15.04 -7.38 -28.37
C GLY A 52 -15.88 -6.93 -27.17
N VAL A 53 -15.49 -7.27 -25.93
CA VAL A 53 -16.24 -6.91 -24.71
C VAL A 53 -15.75 -5.58 -24.15
N VAL A 54 -16.61 -4.58 -24.11
CA VAL A 54 -16.42 -3.30 -23.40
C VAL A 54 -17.21 -3.36 -22.10
N THR A 55 -16.65 -2.82 -21.03
CA THR A 55 -17.23 -2.98 -19.69
C THR A 55 -17.74 -1.68 -19.09
N TYR A 56 -18.63 -1.80 -18.11
CA TYR A 56 -19.10 -0.73 -17.23
C TYR A 56 -19.41 -1.28 -15.83
N SER A 57 -19.44 -0.43 -14.80
CA SER A 57 -19.84 -0.81 -13.45
C SER A 57 -21.11 -0.06 -13.04
N PRO A 58 -22.22 -0.77 -12.73
CA PRO A 58 -23.40 -0.13 -12.16
C PRO A 58 -23.14 0.24 -10.70
N LYS A 59 -23.17 1.54 -10.39
CA LYS A 59 -22.77 2.04 -9.06
C LYS A 59 -23.66 3.14 -8.51
N VAL A 60 -23.55 3.34 -7.21
CA VAL A 60 -24.01 4.56 -6.55
C VAL A 60 -22.82 5.38 -6.08
N PHE A 61 -22.95 6.70 -6.18
CA PHE A 61 -21.97 7.65 -5.67
C PHE A 61 -22.39 8.11 -4.27
N ILE A 62 -21.50 7.94 -3.28
CA ILE A 62 -21.73 8.34 -1.90
C ILE A 62 -20.83 9.54 -1.59
N PRO A 63 -21.34 10.79 -1.64
CA PRO A 63 -20.56 12.00 -1.38
C PRO A 63 -20.40 12.20 0.13
N LEU A 64 -19.50 11.44 0.75
CA LEU A 64 -19.37 11.34 2.21
C LEU A 64 -19.19 12.71 2.88
N THR A 65 -18.44 13.62 2.24
CA THR A 65 -18.32 15.02 2.63
C THR A 65 -18.01 15.90 1.43
N HIS A 66 -18.64 17.06 1.37
CA HIS A 66 -18.32 18.10 0.38
C HIS A 66 -17.30 19.12 0.89
N LEU A 67 -16.85 19.02 2.15
CA LEU A 67 -15.75 19.84 2.64
C LEU A 67 -14.43 19.26 2.14
N CYS A 68 -13.51 20.11 1.72
CA CYS A 68 -12.23 19.70 1.16
C CYS A 68 -11.11 20.63 1.67
N ARG A 69 -9.91 20.09 1.81
CA ARG A 69 -8.72 20.88 2.09
C ARG A 69 -8.25 21.64 0.85
N ASP A 70 -8.40 21.06 -0.34
CA ASP A 70 -7.99 21.64 -1.61
C ASP A 70 -8.93 22.75 -2.13
N ARG A 71 -8.43 23.48 -3.13
CA ARG A 71 -9.13 24.58 -3.82
C ARG A 71 -8.97 24.50 -5.33
N CYS A 72 -9.18 23.31 -5.91
CA CYS A 72 -9.04 23.12 -7.35
C CYS A 72 -9.96 24.10 -8.12
N HIS A 73 -9.40 24.83 -9.06
CA HIS A 73 -10.10 25.94 -9.72
C HIS A 73 -11.26 25.49 -10.64
N TYR A 74 -11.31 24.21 -11.02
CA TYR A 74 -12.38 23.61 -11.84
C TYR A 74 -13.45 22.86 -11.01
N CYS A 75 -13.25 22.70 -9.70
CA CYS A 75 -14.07 21.81 -8.88
C CYS A 75 -15.39 22.46 -8.46
N THR A 76 -16.50 21.78 -8.73
CA THR A 76 -17.83 22.15 -8.24
C THR A 76 -18.29 21.30 -7.06
N PHE A 77 -17.57 20.20 -6.76
CA PHE A 77 -17.90 19.27 -5.68
C PHE A 77 -17.66 19.89 -4.29
N ALA A 78 -16.54 20.60 -4.13
CA ALA A 78 -16.15 21.16 -2.84
C ALA A 78 -16.97 22.38 -2.47
N THR A 79 -17.37 22.47 -1.19
CA THR A 79 -18.10 23.60 -0.61
C THR A 79 -17.42 24.12 0.67
N VAL A 80 -18.00 25.13 1.28
CA VAL A 80 -17.51 25.74 2.52
C VAL A 80 -18.50 25.52 3.67
N PRO A 81 -18.04 25.48 4.94
CA PRO A 81 -18.88 25.21 6.09
C PRO A 81 -20.11 26.13 6.23
N GLY A 82 -19.93 27.43 5.95
CA GLY A 82 -21.02 28.40 6.03
C GLY A 82 -22.17 28.11 5.06
N ARG A 83 -21.88 27.58 3.87
CA ARG A 83 -22.90 27.18 2.91
C ARG A 83 -23.64 25.92 3.37
N LEU A 84 -22.92 24.91 3.86
CA LEU A 84 -23.54 23.71 4.43
C LEU A 84 -24.47 24.07 5.59
N ALA A 85 -24.05 24.94 6.49
CA ALA A 85 -24.86 25.38 7.61
C ALA A 85 -26.11 26.13 7.15
N ALA A 86 -26.03 27.00 6.14
CA ALA A 86 -27.17 27.69 5.56
C ALA A 86 -28.16 26.75 4.88
N GLU A 87 -27.68 25.60 4.36
CA GLU A 87 -28.50 24.54 3.76
C GLU A 87 -29.01 23.51 4.82
N GLY A 88 -28.68 23.70 6.10
CA GLY A 88 -29.05 22.77 7.19
C GLY A 88 -28.32 21.40 7.09
N ARG A 89 -27.19 21.34 6.39
CA ARG A 89 -26.43 20.10 6.14
C ARG A 89 -25.26 19.96 7.11
N ALA A 90 -25.04 18.74 7.57
CA ALA A 90 -23.89 18.37 8.38
C ALA A 90 -22.58 18.37 7.56
N PRO A 91 -21.39 18.46 8.21
CA PRO A 91 -20.10 18.34 7.55
C PRO A 91 -19.89 17.03 6.80
N TYR A 92 -20.48 15.93 7.27
CA TYR A 92 -20.44 14.60 6.68
C TYR A 92 -21.85 14.02 6.60
N LEU A 93 -22.09 13.11 5.64
CA LEU A 93 -23.27 12.26 5.66
C LEU A 93 -23.30 11.43 6.95
N SER A 94 -24.49 11.25 7.53
CA SER A 94 -24.66 10.31 8.65
C SER A 94 -24.58 8.85 8.18
N PRO A 95 -24.38 7.87 9.09
CA PRO A 95 -24.47 6.45 8.75
C PRO A 95 -25.81 6.08 8.10
N ASP A 96 -26.90 6.67 8.56
CA ASP A 96 -28.24 6.42 8.00
C ASP A 96 -28.38 6.97 6.57
N ASP A 97 -27.81 8.15 6.28
CA ASP A 97 -27.80 8.70 4.92
C ASP A 97 -26.97 7.83 3.97
N VAL A 98 -25.79 7.38 4.41
CA VAL A 98 -24.94 6.47 3.65
C VAL A 98 -25.67 5.17 3.34
N LEU A 99 -26.32 4.58 4.34
CA LEU A 99 -27.06 3.33 4.19
C LEU A 99 -28.30 3.50 3.29
N ALA A 100 -29.00 4.62 3.38
CA ALA A 100 -30.15 4.92 2.52
C ALA A 100 -29.73 4.96 1.03
N ILE A 101 -28.62 5.65 0.70
CA ILE A 101 -28.09 5.72 -0.67
C ILE A 101 -27.66 4.32 -1.14
N ALA A 102 -26.91 3.60 -0.31
CA ALA A 102 -26.40 2.27 -0.66
C ALA A 102 -27.54 1.26 -0.88
N SER A 103 -28.54 1.23 0.02
CA SER A 103 -29.70 0.34 -0.09
C SER A 103 -30.56 0.63 -1.32
N ALA A 104 -30.79 1.90 -1.64
CA ALA A 104 -31.50 2.29 -2.85
C ALA A 104 -30.74 1.85 -4.12
N GLY A 105 -29.41 1.97 -4.13
CA GLY A 105 -28.57 1.49 -5.23
C GLY A 105 -28.62 -0.03 -5.39
N ALA A 106 -28.49 -0.77 -4.28
CA ALA A 106 -28.59 -2.24 -4.29
C ALA A 106 -29.97 -2.71 -4.82
N ALA A 107 -31.05 -2.03 -4.46
CA ALA A 107 -32.40 -2.30 -4.96
C ALA A 107 -32.50 -2.10 -6.48
N LEU A 108 -31.75 -1.15 -7.05
CA LEU A 108 -31.70 -0.88 -8.50
C LEU A 108 -30.69 -1.77 -9.25
N GLY A 109 -30.02 -2.70 -8.55
CA GLY A 109 -29.08 -3.64 -9.16
C GLY A 109 -27.65 -3.14 -9.25
N CYS A 110 -27.28 -2.04 -8.58
CA CYS A 110 -25.89 -1.65 -8.45
C CYS A 110 -25.09 -2.72 -7.71
N THR A 111 -23.82 -2.86 -8.07
CA THR A 111 -22.86 -3.78 -7.43
C THR A 111 -21.78 -3.03 -6.68
N GLU A 112 -21.65 -1.73 -6.91
CA GLU A 112 -20.56 -0.89 -6.39
C GLU A 112 -21.12 0.32 -5.62
N ALA A 113 -20.46 0.64 -4.50
CA ALA A 113 -20.61 1.89 -3.78
C ALA A 113 -19.30 2.70 -3.89
N LEU A 114 -19.31 3.73 -4.75
CA LEU A 114 -18.17 4.64 -4.89
C LEU A 114 -18.25 5.74 -3.85
N PHE A 115 -17.31 5.73 -2.92
CA PHE A 115 -17.15 6.82 -1.95
C PHE A 115 -16.35 7.96 -2.56
N THR A 116 -17.03 9.07 -2.82
CA THR A 116 -16.43 10.32 -3.29
C THR A 116 -16.45 11.33 -2.16
N LEU A 117 -15.35 12.00 -1.90
CA LEU A 117 -15.25 12.94 -0.78
C LEU A 117 -14.18 14.00 -1.02
N GLY A 118 -14.28 15.12 -0.28
CA GLY A 118 -13.21 16.10 -0.23
C GLY A 118 -12.03 15.58 0.58
N ASP A 119 -10.82 15.94 0.15
CA ASP A 119 -9.57 15.49 0.80
C ASP A 119 -9.41 16.16 2.16
N ARG A 120 -9.22 15.37 3.20
CA ARG A 120 -8.84 15.72 4.59
C ARG A 120 -9.43 17.05 5.10
N PRO A 121 -10.75 17.23 5.08
CA PRO A 121 -11.38 18.49 5.50
C PRO A 121 -11.06 18.85 6.95
N GLU A 122 -10.84 17.89 7.84
CA GLU A 122 -10.48 18.08 9.25
C GLU A 122 -9.16 18.85 9.42
N ARG A 123 -8.28 18.83 8.44
CA ARG A 123 -7.00 19.59 8.48
C ARG A 123 -7.18 21.07 8.15
N ARG A 124 -8.32 21.45 7.61
CA ARG A 124 -8.62 22.84 7.21
C ARG A 124 -9.79 23.44 7.96
N TRP A 125 -10.80 22.64 8.26
CA TRP A 125 -12.06 23.08 8.80
C TRP A 125 -12.29 22.54 10.20
N PRO A 126 -12.21 23.39 11.27
CA PRO A 126 -12.44 22.94 12.65
C PRO A 126 -13.80 22.25 12.86
N VAL A 127 -14.84 22.67 12.13
CA VAL A 127 -16.17 22.03 12.21
C VAL A 127 -16.15 20.57 11.74
N ALA A 128 -15.31 20.24 10.76
CA ALA A 128 -15.13 18.85 10.31
C ALA A 128 -14.40 18.02 11.37
N ALA A 129 -13.34 18.56 11.97
CA ALA A 129 -12.62 17.91 13.06
C ALA A 129 -13.52 17.66 14.28
N ALA A 130 -14.25 18.69 14.74
CA ALA A 130 -15.18 18.57 15.87
C ALA A 130 -16.32 17.57 15.61
N TRP A 131 -16.83 17.50 14.37
CA TRP A 131 -17.85 16.53 14.00
C TRP A 131 -17.35 15.09 14.11
N LEU A 132 -16.13 14.82 13.63
CA LEU A 132 -15.48 13.51 13.74
C LEU A 132 -15.22 13.14 15.19
N GLU A 133 -14.61 14.04 15.95
CA GLU A 133 -14.27 13.83 17.37
C GLU A 133 -15.51 13.52 18.21
N SER A 134 -16.61 14.28 18.02
CA SER A 134 -17.86 14.06 18.74
C SER A 134 -18.49 12.67 18.50
N ARG A 135 -18.01 11.93 17.50
CA ARG A 135 -18.46 10.59 17.11
C ARG A 135 -17.37 9.52 17.29
N GLY A 136 -16.24 9.87 17.90
CA GLY A 136 -15.15 8.94 18.17
C GLY A 136 -14.25 8.61 16.98
N TYR A 137 -14.31 9.39 15.89
CA TYR A 137 -13.45 9.19 14.73
C TYR A 137 -12.25 10.13 14.76
N SER A 138 -11.06 9.58 14.55
CA SER A 138 -9.80 10.35 14.55
C SER A 138 -9.52 11.08 13.23
N SER A 139 -10.17 10.70 12.14
CA SER A 139 -9.97 11.28 10.81
C SER A 139 -11.12 10.95 9.86
N THR A 140 -11.19 11.68 8.74
CA THR A 140 -12.10 11.36 7.63
C THR A 140 -11.90 9.93 7.11
N LEU A 141 -10.65 9.45 7.02
CA LEU A 141 -10.37 8.08 6.54
C LEU A 141 -10.83 7.01 7.54
N HIS A 142 -10.77 7.30 8.85
CA HIS A 142 -11.32 6.40 9.86
C HIS A 142 -12.85 6.29 9.72
N TYR A 143 -13.53 7.43 9.51
CA TYR A 143 -14.97 7.45 9.25
C TYR A 143 -15.33 6.76 7.94
N LEU A 144 -14.60 7.01 6.86
CA LEU A 144 -14.77 6.34 5.57
C LEU A 144 -14.70 4.83 5.70
N ARG A 145 -13.70 4.30 6.45
CA ARG A 145 -13.57 2.87 6.70
C ARG A 145 -14.81 2.30 7.41
N ALA A 146 -15.30 2.99 8.44
CA ALA A 146 -16.50 2.56 9.16
C ALA A 146 -17.73 2.51 8.23
N MET A 147 -17.87 3.49 7.34
CA MET A 147 -18.97 3.53 6.37
C MET A 147 -18.84 2.45 5.29
N ALA A 148 -17.63 2.13 4.86
CA ALA A 148 -17.37 1.03 3.94
C ALA A 148 -17.77 -0.33 4.57
N VAL A 149 -17.43 -0.57 5.83
CA VAL A 149 -17.87 -1.76 6.59
C VAL A 149 -19.39 -1.80 6.66
N LEU A 150 -20.04 -0.69 7.05
CA LEU A 150 -21.50 -0.60 7.13
C LEU A 150 -22.18 -0.98 5.81
N VAL A 151 -21.67 -0.48 4.69
CA VAL A 151 -22.20 -0.79 3.35
C VAL A 151 -22.03 -2.27 3.00
N LEU A 152 -20.84 -2.85 3.27
CA LEU A 152 -20.59 -4.28 3.06
C LEU A 152 -21.54 -5.16 3.88
N GLU A 153 -21.72 -4.85 5.17
CA GLU A 153 -22.57 -5.64 6.07
C GLU A 153 -24.04 -5.55 5.75
N GLN A 154 -24.53 -4.36 5.41
CA GLN A 154 -25.96 -4.12 5.28
C GLN A 154 -26.50 -4.33 3.85
N THR A 155 -25.65 -4.11 2.83
CA THR A 155 -26.10 -4.15 1.43
C THR A 155 -25.32 -5.13 0.56
N GLY A 156 -24.08 -5.46 0.92
CA GLY A 156 -23.15 -6.25 0.11
C GLY A 156 -22.61 -5.53 -1.12
N LEU A 157 -22.91 -4.24 -1.32
CA LEU A 157 -22.26 -3.42 -2.34
C LEU A 157 -20.75 -3.37 -2.10
N LEU A 158 -19.97 -3.48 -3.16
CA LEU A 158 -18.51 -3.44 -3.09
C LEU A 158 -18.04 -1.98 -2.99
N PRO A 159 -17.34 -1.58 -1.91
CA PRO A 159 -16.81 -0.23 -1.81
C PRO A 159 -15.68 0.01 -2.82
N HIS A 160 -15.73 1.13 -3.53
CA HIS A 160 -14.61 1.76 -4.20
C HIS A 160 -14.27 3.05 -3.48
N LEU A 161 -13.05 3.16 -2.97
CA LEU A 161 -12.66 4.30 -2.14
C LEU A 161 -11.81 5.29 -2.94
N ASN A 162 -12.28 6.52 -3.05
CA ASN A 162 -11.58 7.61 -3.72
C ASN A 162 -11.42 8.82 -2.78
N PRO A 163 -10.63 8.67 -1.68
CA PRO A 163 -10.56 9.66 -0.62
C PRO A 163 -9.51 10.77 -0.85
N GLY A 164 -8.84 10.79 -1.99
CA GLY A 164 -7.71 11.67 -2.24
C GLY A 164 -6.37 11.07 -1.81
N VAL A 165 -5.45 11.91 -1.36
CA VAL A 165 -4.08 11.50 -0.99
C VAL A 165 -4.08 10.66 0.28
N MET A 166 -3.37 9.54 0.25
CA MET A 166 -3.22 8.60 1.37
C MET A 166 -1.75 8.30 1.63
N THR A 167 -1.40 8.00 2.87
CA THR A 167 -0.14 7.37 3.21
C THR A 167 -0.22 5.85 2.99
N TRP A 168 0.93 5.19 2.97
CA TRP A 168 1.00 3.73 2.87
C TRP A 168 0.16 3.03 3.96
N GLU A 169 0.25 3.50 5.22
CA GLU A 169 -0.51 2.95 6.35
C GLU A 169 -2.02 3.15 6.19
N GLU A 170 -2.43 4.27 5.62
CA GLU A 170 -3.84 4.56 5.37
C GLU A 170 -4.41 3.66 4.28
N ILE A 171 -3.66 3.44 3.19
CA ILE A 171 -4.04 2.48 2.14
C ILE A 171 -4.13 1.07 2.73
N ALA A 172 -3.13 0.66 3.54
CA ALA A 172 -3.11 -0.65 4.18
C ALA A 172 -4.33 -0.88 5.10
N ARG A 173 -4.78 0.16 5.81
CA ARG A 173 -5.99 0.10 6.68
C ARG A 173 -7.30 0.03 5.89
N LEU A 174 -7.34 0.60 4.71
CA LEU A 174 -8.54 0.62 3.85
C LEU A 174 -8.63 -0.61 2.93
N ARG A 175 -7.50 -1.23 2.57
CA ARG A 175 -7.45 -2.40 1.70
C ARG A 175 -8.40 -3.54 2.12
N PRO A 176 -8.55 -3.87 3.41
CA PRO A 176 -9.45 -4.94 3.83
C PRO A 176 -10.93 -4.71 3.54
N VAL A 177 -11.35 -3.46 3.44
CA VAL A 177 -12.76 -3.07 3.28
C VAL A 177 -13.11 -2.61 1.87
N ALA A 178 -12.15 -2.62 0.95
CA ALA A 178 -12.37 -2.18 -0.44
C ALA A 178 -11.56 -3.05 -1.42
N PRO A 179 -12.21 -3.71 -2.38
CA PRO A 179 -11.50 -4.51 -3.39
C PRO A 179 -10.76 -3.66 -4.41
N SER A 180 -11.07 -2.36 -4.49
CA SER A 180 -10.37 -1.39 -5.33
C SER A 180 -10.42 0.01 -4.73
N MET A 181 -9.43 0.84 -5.10
CA MET A 181 -9.35 2.25 -4.70
C MET A 181 -8.96 3.11 -5.91
N GLY A 182 -9.05 4.43 -5.75
CA GLY A 182 -8.69 5.35 -6.82
C GLY A 182 -8.14 6.68 -6.35
N LEU A 183 -7.33 7.28 -7.21
CA LEU A 183 -6.84 8.65 -7.14
C LEU A 183 -6.46 9.10 -8.55
N MET A 184 -7.12 10.12 -9.06
CA MET A 184 -6.75 10.72 -10.35
C MET A 184 -5.39 11.41 -10.25
N LEU A 185 -4.39 11.00 -11.04
CA LEU A 185 -3.13 11.75 -11.17
C LEU A 185 -3.39 13.15 -11.72
N GLU A 186 -4.27 13.24 -12.68
CA GLU A 186 -4.69 14.40 -13.48
C GLU A 186 -3.58 14.92 -14.39
N THR A 187 -2.44 15.32 -13.86
CA THR A 187 -1.26 15.75 -14.62
C THR A 187 0.00 15.68 -13.77
N THR A 188 1.15 15.53 -14.41
CA THR A 188 2.48 15.69 -13.79
C THR A 188 3.01 17.13 -13.88
N SER A 189 2.25 18.05 -14.48
CA SER A 189 2.68 19.43 -14.69
C SER A 189 2.91 20.19 -13.38
N ARG A 190 4.15 20.53 -13.10
CA ARG A 190 4.51 21.42 -12.00
C ARG A 190 3.96 22.84 -12.22
N ALA A 191 3.89 23.29 -13.48
CA ALA A 191 3.36 24.60 -13.82
C ALA A 191 1.89 24.74 -13.44
N VAL A 192 1.05 23.72 -13.68
CA VAL A 192 -0.37 23.70 -13.29
C VAL A 192 -0.52 23.74 -11.77
N PHE A 193 0.42 23.19 -11.01
CA PHE A 193 0.39 23.13 -9.54
C PHE A 193 0.95 24.42 -8.89
N GLU A 194 2.09 24.93 -9.37
CA GLU A 194 2.85 25.99 -8.70
C GLU A 194 2.47 27.42 -9.12
N THR A 195 1.96 27.59 -10.37
CA THR A 195 1.74 28.92 -10.91
C THR A 195 0.42 29.51 -10.42
N PRO A 196 0.43 30.73 -9.83
CA PRO A 196 -0.78 31.43 -9.43
C PRO A 196 -1.80 31.53 -10.57
N GLY A 197 -3.05 31.19 -10.27
CA GLY A 197 -4.15 31.21 -11.23
C GLY A 197 -4.36 29.93 -12.01
N GLN A 198 -3.42 28.98 -11.99
CA GLN A 198 -3.56 27.67 -12.62
C GLN A 198 -4.48 26.73 -11.84
N ALA A 199 -4.94 25.65 -12.48
CA ALA A 199 -5.99 24.77 -12.04
C ALA A 199 -5.78 24.17 -10.63
N HIS A 200 -4.54 23.85 -10.25
CA HIS A 200 -4.18 23.23 -8.98
C HIS A 200 -3.58 24.17 -7.97
N PHE A 201 -3.37 25.45 -8.31
CA PHE A 201 -2.76 26.39 -7.40
C PHE A 201 -3.54 26.53 -6.08
N GLY A 202 -2.85 26.39 -4.96
CA GLY A 202 -3.45 26.43 -3.61
C GLY A 202 -4.15 25.14 -3.18
N SER A 203 -3.89 24.02 -3.88
CA SER A 203 -4.42 22.68 -3.59
C SER A 203 -3.27 21.75 -3.22
N PRO A 204 -2.87 21.65 -1.93
CA PRO A 204 -1.66 20.93 -1.50
C PRO A 204 -1.67 19.45 -1.87
N ASP A 205 -2.84 18.81 -1.95
CA ASP A 205 -2.97 17.39 -2.29
C ASP A 205 -2.99 17.15 -3.82
N LYS A 206 -2.80 18.22 -4.63
CA LYS A 206 -2.63 18.15 -6.07
C LYS A 206 -1.15 18.17 -6.52
N ASP A 207 -0.20 18.13 -5.59
CA ASP A 207 1.21 17.97 -5.94
C ASP A 207 1.40 16.67 -6.74
N PRO A 208 1.93 16.72 -7.97
CA PRO A 208 2.11 15.56 -8.82
C PRO A 208 3.01 14.48 -8.18
N GLN A 209 4.05 14.86 -7.46
CA GLN A 209 4.96 13.92 -6.80
C GLN A 209 4.24 13.15 -5.68
N LEU A 210 3.42 13.88 -4.90
CA LEU A 210 2.63 13.25 -3.84
C LEU A 210 1.61 12.25 -4.41
N ARG A 211 0.97 12.58 -5.54
CA ARG A 211 0.02 11.68 -6.21
C ARG A 211 0.69 10.47 -6.82
N LEU A 212 1.84 10.63 -7.48
CA LEU A 212 2.64 9.50 -7.97
C LEU A 212 3.08 8.58 -6.84
N ARG A 213 3.42 9.13 -5.67
CA ARG A 213 3.76 8.34 -4.49
C ARG A 213 2.57 7.48 -4.03
N VAL A 214 1.35 8.02 -4.00
CA VAL A 214 0.15 7.23 -3.67
C VAL A 214 -0.03 6.06 -4.63
N LEU A 215 0.19 6.28 -5.94
CA LEU A 215 0.13 5.21 -6.92
C LEU A 215 1.20 4.13 -6.68
N GLU A 216 2.42 4.52 -6.33
CA GLU A 216 3.49 3.58 -5.97
C GLU A 216 3.13 2.78 -4.72
N ASP A 217 2.62 3.43 -3.68
CA ASP A 217 2.26 2.79 -2.42
C ASP A 217 1.07 1.83 -2.59
N ALA A 218 0.07 2.19 -3.40
CA ALA A 218 -1.02 1.29 -3.77
C ALA A 218 -0.51 0.05 -4.51
N GLY A 219 0.46 0.23 -5.40
CA GLY A 219 1.09 -0.87 -6.13
C GLY A 219 1.88 -1.82 -5.22
N ARG A 220 2.64 -1.28 -4.27
CA ARG A 220 3.36 -2.06 -3.26
C ARG A 220 2.43 -2.87 -2.35
N LEU A 221 1.26 -2.30 -2.05
CA LEU A 221 0.21 -2.95 -1.25
C LEU A 221 -0.71 -3.86 -2.07
N LEU A 222 -0.44 -4.03 -3.38
CA LEU A 222 -1.22 -4.90 -4.25
C LEU A 222 -2.72 -4.56 -4.26
N VAL A 223 -3.03 -3.27 -4.30
CA VAL A 223 -4.41 -2.77 -4.41
C VAL A 223 -4.73 -2.50 -5.87
N PRO A 224 -5.75 -3.14 -6.46
CA PRO A 224 -6.26 -2.76 -7.79
C PRO A 224 -6.67 -1.30 -7.76
N PHE A 225 -6.06 -0.46 -8.60
CA PHE A 225 -6.13 0.98 -8.44
C PHE A 225 -6.58 1.67 -9.73
N THR A 226 -7.51 2.61 -9.60
CA THR A 226 -7.98 3.49 -10.67
C THR A 226 -7.28 4.83 -10.60
N THR A 227 -6.78 5.30 -11.73
CA THR A 227 -6.16 6.62 -11.86
C THR A 227 -6.52 7.25 -13.20
N GLY A 228 -5.96 8.40 -13.54
CA GLY A 228 -6.22 9.00 -14.85
C GLY A 228 -5.71 10.41 -15.01
N LEU A 229 -6.00 10.96 -16.18
CA LEU A 229 -5.64 12.30 -16.60
C LEU A 229 -6.87 13.19 -16.73
N LEU A 230 -6.72 14.49 -16.51
CA LEU A 230 -7.72 15.50 -16.80
C LEU A 230 -7.17 16.41 -17.91
N VAL A 231 -7.74 16.28 -19.10
CA VAL A 231 -7.28 16.94 -20.35
C VAL A 231 -7.88 18.34 -20.45
N GLY A 232 -7.06 19.35 -20.64
CA GLY A 232 -7.49 20.74 -20.92
C GLY A 232 -7.54 21.64 -19.68
N ILE A 233 -6.80 21.33 -18.62
CA ILE A 233 -6.73 22.15 -17.38
C ILE A 233 -5.55 23.12 -17.35
N GLY A 234 -4.82 23.26 -18.46
CA GLY A 234 -3.67 24.14 -18.60
C GLY A 234 -2.33 23.43 -18.73
N GLU A 235 -2.34 22.09 -18.73
CA GLU A 235 -1.17 21.27 -19.03
C GLU A 235 -0.81 21.32 -20.51
N THR A 236 0.48 21.17 -20.81
CA THR A 236 0.99 21.06 -22.19
C THR A 236 0.89 19.62 -22.70
N THR A 237 1.06 19.43 -24.02
CA THR A 237 1.20 18.09 -24.62
C THR A 237 2.43 17.35 -24.11
N ALA A 238 3.51 18.04 -23.81
CA ALA A 238 4.69 17.46 -23.16
C ALA A 238 4.35 16.94 -21.74
N ASP A 239 3.67 17.75 -20.92
CA ASP A 239 3.21 17.33 -19.58
C ASP A 239 2.31 16.10 -19.67
N ARG A 240 1.45 16.03 -20.68
CA ARG A 240 0.53 14.91 -20.90
C ARG A 240 1.28 13.64 -21.31
N ALA A 241 2.29 13.78 -22.18
CA ALA A 241 3.18 12.68 -22.54
C ALA A 241 3.95 12.16 -21.31
N GLU A 242 4.52 13.05 -20.50
CA GLU A 242 5.19 12.69 -19.24
C GLU A 242 4.26 11.99 -18.28
N SER A 243 3.02 12.45 -18.13
CA SER A 243 2.00 11.84 -17.27
C SER A 243 1.69 10.40 -17.68
N LEU A 244 1.49 10.15 -18.99
CA LEU A 244 1.26 8.80 -19.52
C LEU A 244 2.46 7.88 -19.31
N HIS A 245 3.67 8.38 -19.51
CA HIS A 245 4.90 7.62 -19.26
C HIS A 245 5.12 7.32 -17.78
N ALA A 246 4.78 8.25 -16.88
CA ALA A 246 4.81 8.02 -15.43
C ALA A 246 3.83 6.91 -15.02
N LEU A 247 2.58 6.95 -15.51
CA LEU A 247 1.59 5.88 -15.26
C LEU A 247 2.07 4.52 -15.80
N ARG A 248 2.63 4.49 -17.02
CA ARG A 248 3.22 3.28 -17.59
C ARG A 248 4.34 2.73 -16.71
N ALA A 249 5.23 3.59 -16.21
CA ALA A 249 6.36 3.19 -15.38
C ALA A 249 5.89 2.58 -14.06
N VAL A 250 4.90 3.19 -13.40
CA VAL A 250 4.28 2.68 -12.17
C VAL A 250 3.59 1.33 -12.43
N HIS A 251 2.79 1.24 -13.50
CA HIS A 251 2.10 -0.01 -13.83
C HIS A 251 3.08 -1.14 -14.15
N ARG A 252 4.16 -0.87 -14.90
CA ARG A 252 5.16 -1.90 -15.22
C ARG A 252 5.88 -2.46 -13.99
N ARG A 253 6.03 -1.67 -12.94
CA ARG A 253 6.64 -2.12 -11.67
C ARG A 253 5.72 -3.00 -10.86
N HIS A 254 4.43 -2.67 -10.79
CA HIS A 254 3.51 -3.26 -9.81
C HIS A 254 2.34 -4.03 -10.44
N GLY A 255 1.94 -3.73 -11.66
CA GLY A 255 0.82 -4.38 -12.34
C GLY A 255 -0.56 -4.09 -11.76
N HIS A 256 -0.71 -3.03 -10.94
CA HIS A 256 -1.90 -2.75 -10.12
C HIS A 256 -2.87 -1.73 -10.73
N LEU A 257 -2.45 -0.94 -11.73
CA LEU A 257 -3.38 -0.01 -12.38
C LEU A 257 -4.38 -0.81 -13.21
N GLN A 258 -5.56 -0.96 -12.66
CA GLN A 258 -6.65 -1.69 -13.31
C GLN A 258 -7.27 -0.88 -14.43
N GLU A 259 -7.27 0.45 -14.31
CA GLU A 259 -7.99 1.36 -15.19
C GLU A 259 -7.31 2.73 -15.18
N VAL A 260 -7.18 3.34 -16.35
CA VAL A 260 -6.72 4.71 -16.54
C VAL A 260 -7.81 5.52 -17.24
N ILE A 261 -8.35 6.50 -16.50
CA ILE A 261 -9.41 7.39 -16.99
C ILE A 261 -8.77 8.52 -17.76
N VAL A 262 -9.19 8.72 -19.00
CA VAL A 262 -8.91 9.95 -19.76
C VAL A 262 -10.16 10.81 -19.69
N GLN A 263 -10.14 11.84 -18.86
CA GLN A 263 -11.27 12.73 -18.63
C GLN A 263 -11.07 14.06 -19.36
N ASN A 264 -12.05 14.54 -20.09
CA ASN A 264 -12.03 15.85 -20.74
C ASN A 264 -12.55 16.93 -19.78
N PHE A 265 -11.82 18.04 -19.70
CA PHE A 265 -12.24 19.21 -18.95
C PHE A 265 -13.46 19.86 -19.63
N ARG A 266 -14.43 20.26 -18.81
CA ARG A 266 -15.57 21.08 -19.18
C ARG A 266 -15.66 22.29 -18.27
N ALA A 267 -15.70 23.49 -18.83
CA ALA A 267 -15.82 24.73 -18.08
C ALA A 267 -17.16 24.80 -17.35
N LYS A 268 -17.15 25.27 -16.11
CA LYS A 268 -18.35 25.33 -15.27
C LYS A 268 -18.57 26.75 -14.74
N PRO A 269 -19.82 27.28 -14.84
CA PRO A 269 -20.11 28.71 -14.57
C PRO A 269 -19.72 29.18 -13.14
N THR A 270 -19.71 28.26 -12.17
CA THR A 270 -19.49 28.57 -10.75
C THR A 270 -18.02 28.44 -10.32
N THR A 271 -17.11 28.08 -11.23
CA THR A 271 -15.70 27.84 -10.94
C THR A 271 -14.80 29.00 -11.34
N ALA A 272 -13.57 29.01 -10.85
CA ALA A 272 -12.56 29.97 -11.28
C ALA A 272 -12.21 29.83 -12.77
N MET A 273 -12.34 28.59 -13.31
CA MET A 273 -12.06 28.27 -14.73
C MET A 273 -13.30 28.41 -15.65
N ARG A 274 -14.31 29.17 -15.24
CA ARG A 274 -15.56 29.34 -16.03
C ARG A 274 -15.38 29.94 -17.43
N ALA A 275 -14.28 30.64 -17.67
CA ALA A 275 -13.93 31.23 -18.97
C ALA A 275 -12.86 30.46 -19.72
N ALA A 276 -12.37 29.32 -19.17
CA ALA A 276 -11.43 28.48 -19.89
C ALA A 276 -12.16 27.72 -21.00
N PRO A 277 -11.48 27.43 -22.14
CA PRO A 277 -12.09 26.61 -23.18
C PRO A 277 -12.29 25.17 -22.68
N ASP A 278 -13.32 24.53 -23.20
CA ASP A 278 -13.47 23.07 -23.08
C ASP A 278 -12.35 22.35 -23.81
N ALA A 279 -11.98 21.16 -23.35
CA ALA A 279 -11.03 20.31 -24.08
C ALA A 279 -11.54 20.03 -25.49
N GLY A 280 -10.67 20.23 -26.50
CA GLY A 280 -10.99 20.03 -27.92
C GLY A 280 -11.24 18.55 -28.23
N ARG A 281 -12.19 18.26 -29.14
CA ARG A 281 -12.54 16.87 -29.49
C ARG A 281 -11.34 16.12 -30.09
N ALA A 282 -10.61 16.71 -31.03
CA ALA A 282 -9.43 16.07 -31.62
C ALA A 282 -8.33 15.81 -30.60
N GLU A 283 -8.05 16.79 -29.75
CA GLU A 283 -7.12 16.68 -28.62
C GLU A 283 -7.49 15.55 -27.66
N TYR A 284 -8.78 15.44 -27.35
CA TYR A 284 -9.29 14.40 -26.44
C TYR A 284 -9.15 13.00 -27.03
N LEU A 285 -9.57 12.80 -28.29
CA LEU A 285 -9.43 11.53 -29.00
C LEU A 285 -7.96 11.14 -29.21
N ALA A 286 -7.09 12.08 -29.57
CA ALA A 286 -5.66 11.84 -29.67
C ALA A 286 -5.08 11.39 -28.32
N THR A 287 -5.50 12.02 -27.20
CA THR A 287 -5.04 11.64 -25.87
C THR A 287 -5.48 10.22 -25.48
N ILE A 288 -6.73 9.84 -25.79
CA ILE A 288 -7.23 8.47 -25.54
C ILE A 288 -6.41 7.45 -26.35
N ALA A 289 -6.24 7.71 -27.64
CA ALA A 289 -5.51 6.79 -28.51
C ALA A 289 -4.04 6.65 -28.09
N VAL A 290 -3.38 7.75 -27.76
CA VAL A 290 -2.00 7.74 -27.27
C VAL A 290 -1.91 7.05 -25.91
N ALA A 291 -2.88 7.26 -25.00
CA ALA A 291 -2.93 6.55 -23.72
C ALA A 291 -2.98 5.03 -23.94
N ARG A 292 -3.84 4.54 -24.84
CA ARG A 292 -3.89 3.12 -25.22
C ARG A 292 -2.56 2.60 -25.75
N LEU A 293 -1.89 3.33 -26.64
CA LEU A 293 -0.62 2.92 -27.21
C LEU A 293 0.53 2.90 -26.18
N VAL A 294 0.56 3.88 -25.29
CA VAL A 294 1.59 4.00 -24.25
C VAL A 294 1.40 2.98 -23.13
N LEU A 295 0.16 2.79 -22.67
CA LEU A 295 -0.17 1.86 -21.58
C LEU A 295 -0.23 0.40 -22.05
N GLY A 296 -0.49 0.18 -23.33
CA GLY A 296 -0.52 -1.15 -23.93
C GLY A 296 -1.88 -1.85 -23.81
N PRO A 297 -1.94 -3.16 -24.13
CA PRO A 297 -3.19 -3.90 -24.27
C PRO A 297 -3.85 -4.32 -22.94
N HIS A 298 -3.10 -4.34 -21.83
CA HIS A 298 -3.57 -4.95 -20.57
C HIS A 298 -4.20 -3.95 -19.59
N VAL A 299 -3.86 -2.67 -19.67
CA VAL A 299 -4.48 -1.62 -18.87
C VAL A 299 -5.79 -1.20 -19.50
N ARG A 300 -6.87 -1.08 -18.72
CA ARG A 300 -8.14 -0.56 -19.26
C ARG A 300 -8.06 0.96 -19.42
N VAL A 301 -8.52 1.43 -20.58
CA VAL A 301 -8.62 2.86 -20.86
C VAL A 301 -10.07 3.24 -20.83
N GLN A 302 -10.41 4.10 -19.88
CA GLN A 302 -11.77 4.56 -19.63
C GLN A 302 -11.96 5.99 -20.16
N ALA A 303 -13.13 6.25 -20.72
CA ALA A 303 -13.64 7.59 -20.98
C ALA A 303 -15.01 7.75 -20.34
N PRO A 304 -15.28 8.83 -19.54
CA PRO A 304 -16.58 9.06 -18.93
C PRO A 304 -17.65 9.32 -19.99
N PRO A 305 -18.72 8.49 -20.08
CA PRO A 305 -19.69 8.58 -21.16
C PRO A 305 -20.61 9.80 -21.03
N ASN A 306 -20.80 10.36 -19.84
CA ASN A 306 -21.60 11.55 -19.58
C ASN A 306 -20.92 12.87 -20.00
N LEU A 307 -19.61 12.88 -20.18
CA LEU A 307 -18.84 14.07 -20.58
C LEU A 307 -18.69 14.24 -22.09
N SER A 308 -19.22 13.30 -22.85
CA SER A 308 -19.26 13.32 -24.33
C SER A 308 -20.69 13.33 -24.81
N GLU A 309 -20.93 13.85 -26.03
CA GLU A 309 -22.24 13.81 -26.65
C GLU A 309 -22.56 12.36 -27.11
N PRO A 310 -23.84 11.95 -27.10
CA PRO A 310 -24.20 10.57 -27.47
C PRO A 310 -23.68 10.13 -28.86
N GLY A 311 -23.55 11.07 -29.81
CA GLY A 311 -22.99 10.78 -31.12
C GLY A 311 -21.48 10.58 -31.17
N GLU A 312 -20.76 10.88 -30.10
CA GLU A 312 -19.30 10.75 -29.98
C GLU A 312 -18.85 9.41 -29.39
N ILE A 313 -19.77 8.60 -28.86
CA ILE A 313 -19.46 7.32 -28.21
C ILE A 313 -18.71 6.37 -29.17
N GLY A 314 -19.12 6.34 -30.45
CA GLY A 314 -18.45 5.56 -31.48
C GLY A 314 -16.99 5.98 -31.71
N ASP A 315 -16.69 7.28 -31.64
CA ASP A 315 -15.34 7.81 -31.81
C ASP A 315 -14.43 7.46 -30.63
N LEU A 316 -14.97 7.45 -29.41
CA LEU A 316 -14.23 7.04 -28.22
C LEU A 316 -13.84 5.56 -28.30
N LEU A 317 -14.75 4.70 -28.76
CA LEU A 317 -14.46 3.29 -29.01
C LEU A 317 -13.43 3.12 -30.13
N ALA A 318 -13.54 3.89 -31.21
CA ALA A 318 -12.55 3.89 -32.30
C ALA A 318 -11.17 4.38 -31.82
N ALA A 319 -11.10 5.25 -30.81
CA ALA A 319 -9.85 5.70 -30.19
C ALA A 319 -9.26 4.70 -29.17
N GLY A 320 -9.89 3.53 -28.95
CA GLY A 320 -9.33 2.46 -28.14
C GLY A 320 -9.85 2.37 -26.70
N VAL A 321 -10.99 3.00 -26.39
CA VAL A 321 -11.71 2.81 -25.11
C VAL A 321 -12.22 1.38 -25.01
N ASP A 322 -12.11 0.77 -23.83
CA ASP A 322 -12.63 -0.55 -23.51
C ASP A 322 -13.37 -0.62 -22.15
N ASP A 323 -13.53 0.52 -21.51
CA ASP A 323 -14.34 0.63 -20.27
C ASP A 323 -15.05 1.99 -20.21
N TRP A 324 -16.30 1.99 -19.76
CA TRP A 324 -17.09 3.19 -19.55
C TRP A 324 -17.08 3.67 -18.10
N GLY A 325 -16.37 2.93 -17.23
CA GLY A 325 -16.34 3.22 -15.80
C GLY A 325 -17.67 3.05 -15.10
N GLY A 326 -17.96 3.94 -14.19
CA GLY A 326 -19.19 3.91 -13.42
C GLY A 326 -20.35 4.60 -14.10
N VAL A 327 -21.49 3.90 -14.16
CA VAL A 327 -22.77 4.48 -14.58
C VAL A 327 -23.77 4.31 -13.44
N SER A 328 -24.42 5.40 -13.02
CA SER A 328 -25.38 5.36 -11.93
C SER A 328 -26.83 5.49 -12.43
N PRO A 329 -27.71 4.56 -12.04
CA PRO A 329 -29.12 4.69 -12.29
C PRO A 329 -29.83 5.60 -11.27
N LEU A 330 -29.17 5.98 -10.18
CA LEU A 330 -29.76 6.68 -9.02
C LEU A 330 -29.15 8.04 -8.76
N THR A 331 -27.82 8.11 -8.71
CA THR A 331 -27.09 9.29 -8.27
C THR A 331 -26.51 10.06 -9.44
N VAL A 332 -26.48 11.39 -9.33
CA VAL A 332 -25.82 12.25 -10.33
C VAL A 332 -24.29 12.10 -10.24
N ASP A 333 -23.61 12.52 -11.29
CA ASP A 333 -22.18 12.81 -11.19
C ASP A 333 -21.98 14.06 -10.31
N HIS A 334 -21.51 13.87 -9.09
CA HIS A 334 -21.33 14.96 -8.13
C HIS A 334 -20.24 15.97 -8.54
N VAL A 335 -19.37 15.60 -9.48
CA VAL A 335 -18.33 16.50 -10.02
C VAL A 335 -18.86 17.26 -11.24
N ASN A 336 -19.73 16.63 -12.04
CA ASN A 336 -20.35 17.20 -13.24
C ASN A 336 -21.87 17.04 -13.19
N PRO A 337 -22.55 17.67 -12.20
CA PRO A 337 -23.98 17.43 -11.96
C PRO A 337 -24.89 17.93 -13.13
N GLU A 338 -24.39 18.78 -13.99
CA GLU A 338 -25.05 19.25 -15.21
C GLU A 338 -25.02 18.25 -16.37
N ARG A 339 -24.28 17.14 -16.22
CA ARG A 339 -24.11 16.08 -17.22
C ARG A 339 -24.67 14.76 -16.68
N PRO A 340 -25.95 14.43 -17.00
CA PRO A 340 -26.57 13.20 -16.54
C PRO A 340 -25.91 11.96 -17.17
N TRP A 341 -25.92 10.85 -16.46
CA TRP A 341 -25.48 9.57 -17.00
C TRP A 341 -26.38 9.15 -18.17
N PRO A 342 -25.79 8.62 -19.27
CA PRO A 342 -26.61 8.00 -20.31
C PRO A 342 -27.34 6.76 -19.76
N ALA A 343 -28.49 6.46 -20.31
CA ALA A 343 -29.15 5.19 -20.03
C ALA A 343 -28.27 4.04 -20.50
N VAL A 344 -28.15 2.98 -19.70
CA VAL A 344 -27.33 1.79 -20.03
C VAL A 344 -27.73 1.21 -21.38
N GLN A 345 -29.04 1.22 -21.71
CA GLN A 345 -29.55 0.76 -22.99
C GLN A 345 -28.97 1.57 -24.17
N THR A 346 -28.94 2.90 -24.06
CA THR A 346 -28.35 3.78 -25.09
C THR A 346 -26.87 3.52 -25.26
N LEU A 347 -26.16 3.29 -24.15
CA LEU A 347 -24.74 2.96 -24.16
C LEU A 347 -24.48 1.59 -24.82
N ALA A 348 -25.35 0.62 -24.53
CA ALA A 348 -25.27 -0.71 -25.14
C ALA A 348 -25.52 -0.66 -26.67
N GLU A 349 -26.55 0.10 -27.11
CA GLU A 349 -26.85 0.29 -28.52
C GLU A 349 -25.69 0.96 -29.28
N ALA A 350 -25.09 2.01 -28.71
CA ALA A 350 -23.94 2.68 -29.30
C ALA A 350 -22.69 1.79 -29.34
N THR A 351 -22.47 0.97 -28.30
CA THR A 351 -21.37 -0.02 -28.24
C THR A 351 -21.58 -1.10 -29.31
N ALA A 352 -22.82 -1.62 -29.46
CA ALA A 352 -23.17 -2.61 -30.49
C ALA A 352 -23.03 -2.07 -31.89
N ALA A 353 -23.36 -0.79 -32.13
CA ALA A 353 -23.18 -0.14 -33.44
C ALA A 353 -21.69 -0.07 -33.84
N ALA A 354 -20.77 -0.06 -32.90
CA ALA A 354 -19.32 -0.17 -33.12
C ALA A 354 -18.82 -1.63 -33.27
N GLY A 355 -19.72 -2.64 -33.26
CA GLY A 355 -19.35 -4.05 -33.37
C GLY A 355 -18.85 -4.66 -32.08
N LEU A 356 -19.10 -4.06 -30.93
CA LEU A 356 -18.64 -4.47 -29.61
C LEU A 356 -19.84 -4.80 -28.71
N GLU A 357 -19.61 -5.57 -27.64
CA GLU A 357 -20.61 -5.97 -26.64
C GLU A 357 -20.39 -5.23 -25.32
N LEU A 358 -21.43 -4.62 -24.76
CA LEU A 358 -21.38 -4.00 -23.44
C LEU A 358 -21.71 -5.04 -22.35
N ARG A 359 -20.80 -5.20 -21.36
CA ARG A 359 -20.96 -6.13 -20.25
C ARG A 359 -20.72 -5.43 -18.89
N GLU A 360 -21.44 -5.90 -17.89
CA GLU A 360 -21.22 -5.45 -16.51
C GLU A 360 -19.93 -6.05 -15.94
N ARG A 361 -19.15 -5.22 -15.24
CA ARG A 361 -18.05 -5.66 -14.36
C ARG A 361 -18.31 -5.25 -12.92
N LEU A 362 -17.54 -5.81 -12.00
CA LEU A 362 -17.46 -5.36 -10.62
C LEU A 362 -16.56 -4.11 -10.51
N THR A 363 -16.48 -3.52 -9.33
CA THR A 363 -15.57 -2.40 -9.06
C THR A 363 -14.10 -2.77 -9.26
N VAL A 364 -13.76 -4.03 -9.06
CA VAL A 364 -12.46 -4.62 -9.36
C VAL A 364 -12.54 -5.34 -10.71
N HIS A 365 -11.57 -5.06 -11.59
CA HIS A 365 -11.58 -5.60 -12.96
C HIS A 365 -11.36 -7.14 -12.98
N PRO A 366 -11.90 -7.82 -14.03
CA PRO A 366 -11.88 -9.28 -14.14
C PRO A 366 -10.51 -9.93 -13.99
N GLU A 367 -9.45 -9.26 -14.43
CA GLU A 367 -8.08 -9.75 -14.34
C GLU A 367 -7.62 -9.97 -12.90
N TYR A 368 -8.08 -9.11 -11.99
CA TYR A 368 -7.79 -9.19 -10.55
C TYR A 368 -8.75 -10.13 -9.82
N VAL A 369 -10.00 -10.22 -10.28
CA VAL A 369 -10.97 -11.19 -9.74
C VAL A 369 -10.50 -12.61 -9.99
N LEU A 370 -10.03 -12.92 -11.23
CA LEU A 370 -9.54 -14.25 -11.63
C LEU A 370 -8.23 -14.63 -10.92
N ARG A 371 -7.44 -13.64 -10.53
CA ARG A 371 -6.20 -13.79 -9.76
C ARG A 371 -6.37 -13.19 -8.36
N SER A 372 -7.45 -13.55 -7.66
CA SER A 372 -7.83 -12.90 -6.40
C SER A 372 -6.67 -12.80 -5.39
N GLU A 373 -5.79 -13.80 -5.34
CA GLU A 373 -4.54 -13.71 -4.60
C GLU A 373 -3.40 -13.23 -5.51
N PRO A 374 -2.58 -12.24 -5.05
CA PRO A 374 -2.62 -11.53 -3.77
C PRO A 374 -3.44 -10.22 -3.79
N TRP A 375 -4.25 -9.97 -4.81
CA TRP A 375 -4.85 -8.67 -5.11
C TRP A 375 -6.04 -8.30 -4.22
N ILE A 376 -6.90 -9.27 -3.91
CA ILE A 376 -8.12 -9.05 -3.13
C ILE A 376 -7.91 -9.55 -1.71
N ASP A 377 -8.06 -8.66 -0.74
CA ASP A 377 -7.92 -9.02 0.68
C ASP A 377 -8.89 -10.16 1.04
N PRO A 378 -8.46 -11.16 1.80
CA PRO A 378 -9.29 -12.30 2.18
C PRO A 378 -10.63 -11.92 2.83
N ARG A 379 -10.70 -10.79 3.53
CA ARG A 379 -11.91 -10.32 4.22
C ARG A 379 -12.99 -9.82 3.28
N VAL A 380 -12.61 -9.17 2.18
CA VAL A 380 -13.57 -8.64 1.19
C VAL A 380 -13.80 -9.64 0.03
N ARG A 381 -12.96 -10.66 -0.09
CA ARG A 381 -13.06 -11.69 -1.14
C ARG A 381 -14.41 -12.41 -1.20
N PRO A 382 -15.06 -12.81 -0.08
CA PRO A 382 -16.38 -13.43 -0.12
C PRO A 382 -17.44 -12.55 -0.81
N HIS A 383 -17.41 -11.23 -0.57
CA HIS A 383 -18.33 -10.27 -1.20
C HIS A 383 -18.10 -10.20 -2.72
N VAL A 384 -16.83 -10.14 -3.15
CA VAL A 384 -16.47 -10.15 -4.57
C VAL A 384 -16.89 -11.46 -5.23
N SER A 385 -16.58 -12.61 -4.63
CA SER A 385 -16.91 -13.95 -5.16
C SER A 385 -18.43 -14.19 -5.24
N ALA A 386 -19.21 -13.58 -4.35
CA ALA A 386 -20.65 -13.65 -4.37
C ALA A 386 -21.27 -13.02 -5.64
N LEU A 387 -20.60 -12.05 -6.27
CA LEU A 387 -21.09 -11.30 -7.43
C LEU A 387 -20.39 -11.71 -8.73
N ALA A 388 -19.19 -12.26 -8.65
CA ALA A 388 -18.35 -12.61 -9.81
C ALA A 388 -18.80 -13.88 -10.52
N GLY A 389 -18.71 -13.86 -11.85
CA GLY A 389 -18.80 -15.03 -12.73
C GLY A 389 -17.44 -15.75 -12.90
N ARG A 390 -17.48 -16.86 -13.62
CA ARG A 390 -16.26 -17.63 -13.95
C ARG A 390 -15.28 -16.87 -14.87
N ASP A 391 -15.78 -15.87 -15.59
CA ASP A 391 -15.01 -14.98 -16.46
C ASP A 391 -14.51 -13.72 -15.72
N GLY A 392 -14.80 -13.60 -14.43
CA GLY A 392 -14.44 -12.46 -13.58
C GLY A 392 -15.36 -11.26 -13.74
N LEU A 393 -16.31 -11.27 -14.67
CA LEU A 393 -17.33 -10.22 -14.84
C LEU A 393 -18.44 -10.37 -13.80
N ALA A 394 -19.30 -9.36 -13.68
CA ALA A 394 -20.49 -9.45 -12.85
C ALA A 394 -21.47 -10.48 -13.46
N VAL A 395 -22.10 -11.28 -12.60
CA VAL A 395 -23.16 -12.19 -13.03
C VAL A 395 -24.45 -11.40 -13.21
N PRO A 396 -25.04 -11.36 -14.42
CA PRO A 396 -26.28 -10.63 -14.65
C PRO A 396 -27.36 -10.99 -13.64
N GLN A 397 -28.09 -9.99 -13.14
CA GLN A 397 -29.20 -10.14 -12.19
C GLN A 397 -28.81 -10.67 -10.80
N ARG A 398 -27.54 -11.00 -10.53
CA ARG A 398 -27.11 -11.34 -9.19
C ARG A 398 -27.07 -10.06 -8.34
N ARG A 399 -27.78 -10.09 -7.21
CA ARG A 399 -27.87 -8.94 -6.32
C ARG A 399 -26.86 -9.05 -5.18
N PRO A 400 -26.25 -7.94 -4.78
CA PRO A 400 -25.40 -7.92 -3.60
C PRO A 400 -26.25 -8.25 -2.35
N THR A 401 -25.63 -8.97 -1.42
CA THR A 401 -26.25 -9.34 -0.14
C THR A 401 -25.22 -9.08 0.95
N GLY A 402 -25.65 -8.39 2.00
CA GLY A 402 -24.81 -8.11 3.15
C GLY A 402 -24.33 -9.40 3.84
N ILE A 403 -23.07 -9.38 4.26
CA ILE A 403 -22.45 -10.45 5.04
C ILE A 403 -21.87 -9.80 6.29
N PRO A 404 -22.11 -10.33 7.52
CA PRO A 404 -21.54 -9.80 8.74
C PRO A 404 -20.03 -9.64 8.63
N TRP A 405 -19.54 -8.44 8.91
CA TRP A 405 -18.13 -8.15 8.88
C TRP A 405 -17.43 -8.76 10.10
N GLN A 406 -16.37 -9.50 9.86
CA GLN A 406 -15.53 -10.02 10.93
C GLN A 406 -14.23 -9.20 10.97
N GLU A 407 -14.14 -8.30 11.94
CA GLU A 407 -12.85 -7.71 12.26
C GLU A 407 -11.94 -8.81 12.82
N PRO A 408 -10.66 -8.81 12.47
CA PRO A 408 -9.67 -9.57 13.21
C PRO A 408 -9.75 -9.17 14.69
N ASP A 409 -9.49 -10.11 15.59
CA ASP A 409 -9.50 -9.91 17.04
C ASP A 409 -9.05 -8.48 17.40
N PRO A 410 -9.82 -7.73 18.23
CA PRO A 410 -9.50 -6.37 18.65
C PRO A 410 -8.07 -6.20 19.22
N THR A 411 -7.43 -7.28 19.66
CA THR A 411 -6.02 -7.27 20.07
C THR A 411 -5.03 -6.91 18.94
N TRP A 412 -5.46 -7.01 17.67
CA TRP A 412 -4.68 -6.66 16.47
C TRP A 412 -5.13 -5.36 15.83
N SER A 413 -6.17 -4.71 16.32
CA SER A 413 -6.60 -3.43 15.80
C SER A 413 -5.67 -2.31 16.28
N SER A 414 -5.39 -1.34 15.39
CA SER A 414 -4.68 -0.12 15.79
C SER A 414 -5.42 0.68 16.89
N ALA A 415 -6.71 0.42 17.11
CA ALA A 415 -7.47 0.90 18.26
C ALA A 415 -6.94 0.32 19.58
N GLY A 416 -6.48 -0.93 19.62
CA GLY A 416 -5.83 -1.50 20.80
C GLY A 416 -4.49 -0.84 21.15
N ARG A 417 -3.73 -0.35 20.18
CA ARG A 417 -2.52 0.43 20.42
C ARG A 417 -2.81 1.84 20.95
N VAL A 418 -3.89 2.46 20.50
CA VAL A 418 -4.32 3.77 21.01
C VAL A 418 -4.84 3.64 22.43
N ASP A 419 -5.54 2.56 22.76
CA ASP A 419 -6.01 2.28 24.12
C ASP A 419 -4.87 1.95 25.08
N LEU A 420 -3.80 1.31 24.64
CA LEU A 420 -2.60 1.09 25.45
C LEU A 420 -1.91 2.42 25.81
N HIS A 421 -1.83 3.36 24.89
CA HIS A 421 -1.30 4.70 25.19
C HIS A 421 -2.23 5.50 26.10
N ARG A 422 -3.56 5.42 25.93
CA ARG A 422 -4.54 6.06 26.83
C ARG A 422 -4.59 5.39 28.21
N ALA A 423 -4.34 4.09 28.30
CA ALA A 423 -4.32 3.38 29.57
C ALA A 423 -3.11 3.72 30.44
N VAL A 424 -2.01 4.21 29.84
CA VAL A 424 -0.83 4.70 30.57
C VAL A 424 -1.07 6.10 31.14
N ASP A 425 -1.95 6.89 30.49
CA ASP A 425 -2.23 8.28 30.89
C ASP A 425 -3.47 8.43 31.81
N ASP A 426 -4.19 7.34 32.13
CA ASP A 426 -5.35 7.35 33.03
C ASP A 426 -4.99 6.76 34.41
N PRO A 427 -4.70 7.60 35.43
CA PRO A 427 -4.29 7.15 36.76
C PRO A 427 -5.40 6.42 37.53
N ASP A 428 -6.66 6.46 37.08
CA ASP A 428 -7.81 5.84 37.74
C ASP A 428 -8.19 4.46 37.18
N ARG A 429 -7.54 4.01 36.10
CA ARG A 429 -7.76 2.66 35.55
C ARG A 429 -6.92 1.65 36.32
N ARG A 430 -7.58 0.94 37.23
CA ARG A 430 -6.98 -0.27 37.85
C ARG A 430 -6.62 -1.27 36.74
N PRO A 431 -5.38 -1.81 36.72
CA PRO A 431 -4.99 -2.80 35.76
C PRO A 431 -5.97 -3.97 35.79
N SER A 432 -6.51 -4.34 34.62
CA SER A 432 -7.26 -5.57 34.46
C SER A 432 -6.41 -6.72 34.98
N ARG A 433 -7.05 -7.56 35.77
CA ARG A 433 -6.49 -8.71 36.50
C ARG A 433 -5.42 -9.43 35.67
N PRO A 434 -4.20 -9.64 36.19
CA PRO A 434 -3.13 -10.23 35.40
C PRO A 434 -3.52 -11.61 34.91
N LEU A 435 -3.05 -11.99 33.71
CA LEU A 435 -3.21 -13.31 33.10
C LEU A 435 -2.94 -14.50 34.02
N ARG A 436 -2.17 -14.27 35.12
CA ARG A 436 -1.92 -15.24 36.20
C ARG A 436 -3.19 -15.86 36.80
N ALA A 437 -4.33 -15.13 36.83
CA ALA A 437 -5.55 -15.66 37.45
C ALA A 437 -6.28 -16.68 36.56
N ARG A 438 -5.95 -16.75 35.26
CA ARG A 438 -6.56 -17.73 34.33
C ARG A 438 -5.75 -19.03 34.22
N ALA A 439 -4.45 -19.00 34.50
CA ALA A 439 -3.60 -20.20 34.44
C ALA A 439 -3.80 -21.18 35.59
N HIS A 440 -4.47 -20.77 36.68
CA HIS A 440 -4.69 -21.60 37.89
C HIS A 440 -6.17 -21.92 38.19
N GLU A 441 -7.11 -21.51 37.35
CA GLU A 441 -8.46 -22.03 37.45
C GLU A 441 -8.46 -23.44 36.82
N HIS A 442 -8.36 -24.45 37.66
CA HIS A 442 -8.71 -25.83 37.31
C HIS A 442 -10.17 -25.84 36.86
N VAL A 443 -10.39 -25.80 35.57
CA VAL A 443 -11.69 -26.08 34.97
C VAL A 443 -11.76 -27.61 34.83
N GLU A 444 -12.47 -28.24 35.73
CA GLU A 444 -12.89 -29.62 35.58
C GLU A 444 -13.71 -29.74 34.27
N GLY A 445 -13.17 -30.48 33.27
CA GLY A 445 -13.90 -30.79 32.04
C GLY A 445 -13.19 -30.50 30.72
N ARG A 446 -11.87 -30.20 30.70
CA ARG A 446 -11.13 -30.08 29.45
C ARG A 446 -10.96 -31.41 28.73
N ALA A 447 -11.17 -31.42 27.39
CA ALA A 447 -10.80 -32.53 26.54
C ALA A 447 -9.28 -32.83 26.72
N PRO A 448 -8.85 -34.10 26.72
CA PRO A 448 -7.43 -34.41 26.82
C PRO A 448 -6.68 -33.80 25.61
N LEU A 449 -5.51 -33.20 25.89
CA LEU A 449 -4.60 -32.68 24.86
C LEU A 449 -4.27 -33.80 23.87
N ASP A 450 -4.01 -33.45 22.62
CA ASP A 450 -3.46 -34.37 21.63
C ASP A 450 -2.24 -35.12 22.20
N SER A 451 -2.17 -36.41 21.99
CA SER A 451 -1.16 -37.29 22.61
C SER A 451 0.27 -36.90 22.16
N GLN A 452 0.45 -36.43 20.93
CA GLN A 452 1.77 -35.99 20.43
C GLN A 452 2.18 -34.65 21.06
N VAL A 453 1.25 -33.71 21.19
CA VAL A 453 1.49 -32.45 21.87
C VAL A 453 1.82 -32.68 23.36
N SER A 454 1.06 -33.53 24.04
CA SER A 454 1.32 -33.90 25.43
C SER A 454 2.69 -34.54 25.64
N ALA A 455 3.09 -35.43 24.73
CA ALA A 455 4.39 -36.10 24.78
C ALA A 455 5.54 -35.12 24.53
N ALA A 456 5.36 -34.18 23.55
CA ALA A 456 6.34 -33.16 23.23
C ALA A 456 6.50 -32.15 24.39
N LEU A 457 5.41 -31.71 25.02
CA LEU A 457 5.44 -30.85 26.22
C LEU A 457 6.17 -31.51 27.38
N ALA A 458 5.86 -32.78 27.69
CA ALA A 458 6.55 -33.54 28.74
C ALA A 458 8.04 -33.77 28.44
N ALA A 459 8.43 -33.87 27.16
CA ALA A 459 9.84 -33.91 26.78
C ALA A 459 10.50 -32.55 26.96
N ALA A 460 9.84 -31.47 26.56
CA ALA A 460 10.33 -30.08 26.69
C ALA A 460 10.50 -29.66 28.14
N GLU A 461 9.62 -30.10 29.07
CA GLU A 461 9.74 -29.82 30.48
C GLU A 461 11.00 -30.47 31.10
N ARG A 462 11.40 -31.65 30.61
CA ARG A 462 12.61 -32.34 31.10
C ARG A 462 13.90 -31.81 30.50
N ASP A 463 13.90 -31.57 29.20
CA ASP A 463 15.05 -31.10 28.47
C ASP A 463 14.60 -30.33 27.19
N PRO A 464 14.38 -29.02 27.27
CA PRO A 464 13.92 -28.25 26.13
C PRO A 464 14.94 -28.23 24.98
N ALA A 465 16.24 -28.35 25.25
CA ALA A 465 17.28 -28.35 24.21
C ALA A 465 17.38 -29.71 23.50
N GLY A 466 16.99 -30.80 24.14
CA GLY A 466 17.08 -32.16 23.63
C GLY A 466 15.90 -32.62 22.78
N LEU A 467 14.92 -31.75 22.49
CA LEU A 467 13.77 -32.10 21.64
C LEU A 467 14.22 -32.46 20.21
N SER A 468 13.57 -33.47 19.62
CA SER A 468 13.72 -33.73 18.18
C SER A 468 13.05 -32.65 17.32
N ASP A 469 13.43 -32.55 16.04
CA ASP A 469 12.83 -31.57 15.12
C ASP A 469 11.32 -31.83 14.92
N GLU A 470 10.88 -33.11 14.99
CA GLU A 470 9.47 -33.49 14.94
C GLU A 470 8.70 -32.98 16.17
N GLN A 471 9.30 -33.09 17.37
CA GLN A 471 8.70 -32.56 18.59
C GLN A 471 8.63 -31.04 18.58
N TYR A 472 9.68 -30.33 18.12
CA TYR A 472 9.63 -28.88 17.92
C TYR A 472 8.56 -28.48 16.91
N LEU A 473 8.44 -29.22 15.78
CA LEU A 473 7.42 -28.94 14.78
C LEU A 473 6.01 -29.13 15.34
N THR A 474 5.81 -30.19 16.12
CA THR A 474 4.53 -30.47 16.82
C THR A 474 4.16 -29.30 17.75
N LEU A 475 5.12 -28.79 18.53
CA LEU A 475 4.90 -27.66 19.42
C LEU A 475 4.68 -26.35 18.63
N ALA A 476 5.47 -26.10 17.58
CA ALA A 476 5.37 -24.90 16.74
C ALA A 476 4.05 -24.81 15.96
N THR A 477 3.36 -25.93 15.75
CA THR A 477 2.07 -26.01 15.06
C THR A 477 0.89 -26.26 15.99
N SER A 478 1.11 -26.31 17.31
CA SER A 478 0.04 -26.49 18.30
C SER A 478 -0.86 -25.26 18.38
N ASP A 479 -2.14 -25.50 18.63
CA ASP A 479 -3.17 -24.47 18.80
C ASP A 479 -4.01 -24.70 20.07
N GLY A 480 -4.99 -23.87 20.32
CA GLY A 480 -5.96 -24.01 21.40
C GLY A 480 -5.32 -24.30 22.77
N ASP A 481 -5.76 -25.40 23.40
CA ASP A 481 -5.25 -25.82 24.72
C ASP A 481 -3.78 -26.27 24.67
N GLY A 482 -3.31 -26.81 23.54
CA GLY A 482 -1.91 -27.17 23.30
C GLY A 482 -1.00 -25.95 23.34
N LEU A 483 -1.37 -24.87 22.63
CA LEU A 483 -0.65 -23.60 22.62
C LEU A 483 -0.67 -22.94 24.03
N THR A 484 -1.79 -23.03 24.74
CA THR A 484 -1.90 -22.50 26.10
C THR A 484 -0.95 -23.23 27.05
N ALA A 485 -0.85 -24.55 26.95
CA ALA A 485 0.06 -25.36 27.74
C ALA A 485 1.53 -25.09 27.38
N LEU A 486 1.84 -24.92 26.10
CA LEU A 486 3.18 -24.54 25.64
C LEU A 486 3.60 -23.18 26.19
N ALA A 487 2.71 -22.18 26.14
CA ALA A 487 2.99 -20.85 26.69
C ALA A 487 3.23 -20.89 28.22
N ALA A 488 2.45 -21.69 28.95
CA ALA A 488 2.64 -21.86 30.38
C ALA A 488 3.98 -22.54 30.73
N LEU A 489 4.38 -23.57 29.95
CA LEU A 489 5.67 -24.23 30.10
C LEU A 489 6.82 -23.27 29.80
N ALA A 490 6.73 -22.52 28.70
CA ALA A 490 7.73 -21.51 28.30
C ALA A 490 7.90 -20.43 29.40
N ASP A 491 6.80 -19.95 30.01
CA ASP A 491 6.84 -18.99 31.11
C ASP A 491 7.49 -19.60 32.38
N SER A 492 7.25 -20.87 32.66
CA SER A 492 7.92 -21.58 33.77
C SER A 492 9.44 -21.67 33.54
N LEU A 493 9.85 -22.11 32.34
CA LEU A 493 11.27 -22.20 31.99
C LEU A 493 11.97 -20.82 32.01
N ARG A 494 11.28 -19.78 31.56
CA ARG A 494 11.77 -18.40 31.65
C ARG A 494 12.00 -18.02 33.10
N ARG A 495 11.01 -18.29 33.97
CA ARG A 495 11.10 -17.95 35.41
C ARG A 495 12.25 -18.67 36.09
N ASP A 496 12.46 -19.93 35.74
CA ASP A 496 13.54 -20.73 36.32
C ASP A 496 14.94 -20.22 35.85
N ALA A 497 15.01 -19.71 34.61
CA ALA A 497 16.27 -19.22 34.00
C ALA A 497 16.65 -17.81 34.48
N VAL A 498 15.69 -16.86 34.50
CA VAL A 498 15.97 -15.43 34.70
C VAL A 498 15.11 -14.75 35.77
N GLY A 499 14.27 -15.49 36.48
CA GLY A 499 13.38 -14.92 37.47
C GLY A 499 12.20 -14.12 36.88
N ASP A 500 11.64 -13.23 37.70
CA ASP A 500 10.47 -12.43 37.31
C ASP A 500 10.83 -11.02 36.77
N ASP A 501 12.10 -10.71 36.65
CA ASP A 501 12.55 -9.42 36.14
C ASP A 501 12.39 -9.36 34.63
N VAL A 502 11.81 -8.25 34.15
CA VAL A 502 11.72 -7.90 32.73
C VAL A 502 12.61 -6.70 32.47
N THR A 503 13.56 -6.84 31.55
CA THR A 503 14.51 -5.80 31.22
C THR A 503 14.09 -5.03 29.96
N TYR A 504 14.55 -3.79 29.87
CA TYR A 504 14.41 -2.97 28.67
C TYR A 504 15.63 -2.06 28.51
N VAL A 505 15.90 -1.64 27.29
CA VAL A 505 16.95 -0.65 26.97
C VAL A 505 16.30 0.64 26.46
N VAL A 506 16.74 1.79 26.97
CA VAL A 506 16.36 3.09 26.44
C VAL A 506 17.27 3.42 25.27
N ASN A 507 16.78 3.21 24.05
CA ASN A 507 17.58 3.39 22.86
C ASN A 507 16.99 4.44 21.88
N ARG A 508 17.79 4.82 20.89
CA ARG A 508 17.40 5.64 19.75
C ARG A 508 17.83 4.99 18.45
N ASN A 509 16.86 4.71 17.56
CA ASN A 509 17.17 4.31 16.21
C ASN A 509 17.69 5.49 15.38
N ILE A 510 18.84 5.32 14.74
CA ILE A 510 19.44 6.27 13.80
C ILE A 510 19.66 5.57 12.47
N ASN A 511 18.74 5.81 11.54
CA ASN A 511 18.93 5.36 10.17
C ASN A 511 19.77 6.41 9.45
N PHE A 512 21.04 6.10 9.15
CA PHE A 512 21.97 7.06 8.58
C PHE A 512 21.82 7.21 7.07
N THR A 513 21.23 6.22 6.37
CA THR A 513 20.83 6.31 4.96
C THR A 513 19.71 5.34 4.66
N ASN A 514 18.78 5.73 3.77
CA ASN A 514 17.78 4.82 3.21
C ASN A 514 18.12 4.35 1.79
N ILE A 515 19.27 4.76 1.25
CA ILE A 515 19.73 4.32 -0.07
C ILE A 515 20.14 2.86 0.00
N CYS A 516 19.46 1.98 -0.76
CA CYS A 516 19.71 0.55 -0.73
C CYS A 516 19.53 -0.07 -2.12
N TYR A 517 20.48 -0.91 -2.54
CA TYR A 517 20.39 -1.64 -3.80
C TYR A 517 19.90 -3.09 -3.68
N THR A 518 19.75 -3.61 -2.45
CA THR A 518 19.48 -5.04 -2.20
C THR A 518 18.10 -5.47 -2.75
N GLY A 519 17.09 -4.58 -2.71
CA GLY A 519 15.78 -4.83 -3.31
C GLY A 519 14.95 -5.90 -2.60
N CYS A 520 14.99 -5.94 -1.26
CA CYS A 520 14.15 -6.83 -0.46
C CYS A 520 12.67 -6.53 -0.67
N ARG A 521 11.87 -7.55 -1.02
CA ARG A 521 10.46 -7.40 -1.40
C ARG A 521 9.54 -6.91 -0.28
N PHE A 522 9.95 -7.08 0.96
CA PHE A 522 9.22 -6.67 2.16
C PHE A 522 9.67 -5.32 2.73
N CYS A 523 10.79 -4.75 2.24
CA CYS A 523 11.37 -3.56 2.82
C CYS A 523 10.78 -2.29 2.20
N ALA A 524 9.98 -1.55 2.97
CA ALA A 524 9.45 -0.25 2.59
C ALA A 524 10.43 0.92 2.83
N PHE A 525 11.55 0.68 3.51
CA PHE A 525 12.53 1.70 3.86
C PHE A 525 13.49 2.03 2.72
N ALA A 526 13.82 1.04 1.86
CA ALA A 526 14.83 1.18 0.82
C ALA A 526 14.40 2.15 -0.28
N GLN A 527 15.28 3.12 -0.59
CA GLN A 527 15.14 4.07 -1.70
C GLN A 527 16.32 3.91 -2.67
N ARG A 528 16.11 4.29 -3.93
CA ARG A 528 17.20 4.48 -4.88
C ARG A 528 17.75 5.90 -4.71
N ARG A 529 19.02 6.11 -5.03
CA ARG A 529 19.65 7.45 -4.94
C ARG A 529 18.93 8.55 -5.73
N SER A 530 18.23 8.17 -6.79
CA SER A 530 17.43 9.08 -7.63
C SER A 530 16.05 9.38 -7.06
N ASP A 531 15.61 8.71 -6.01
CA ASP A 531 14.28 8.87 -5.45
C ASP A 531 14.24 10.14 -4.59
N ALA A 532 13.11 10.85 -4.64
CA ALA A 532 12.96 12.15 -3.96
C ALA A 532 13.14 12.08 -2.43
N ASP A 533 12.82 10.92 -1.84
CA ASP A 533 12.92 10.66 -0.39
C ASP A 533 14.26 10.01 -0.01
N ALA A 534 15.21 9.86 -0.96
CA ALA A 534 16.54 9.33 -0.66
C ALA A 534 17.32 10.29 0.20
N PHE A 535 17.91 9.79 1.28
CA PHE A 535 18.75 10.59 2.16
C PHE A 535 20.01 9.83 2.61
N THR A 536 21.03 10.59 2.93
CA THR A 536 22.18 10.14 3.70
C THR A 536 22.56 11.24 4.68
N LEU A 537 22.61 10.90 5.95
CA LEU A 537 23.00 11.83 7.02
C LEU A 537 24.50 12.06 7.00
N SER A 538 24.92 13.27 7.27
CA SER A 538 26.31 13.58 7.56
C SER A 538 26.73 12.99 8.92
N LEU A 539 28.05 12.84 9.13
CA LEU A 539 28.58 12.38 10.42
C LEU A 539 28.16 13.27 11.58
N ASP A 540 28.09 14.59 11.37
CA ASP A 540 27.62 15.55 12.37
C ASP A 540 26.14 15.37 12.70
N GLU A 541 25.28 15.15 11.71
CA GLU A 541 23.85 14.88 11.95
C GLU A 541 23.61 13.58 12.72
N VAL A 542 24.41 12.54 12.47
CA VAL A 542 24.37 11.29 13.24
C VAL A 542 24.82 11.52 14.68
N ALA A 543 25.95 12.22 14.87
CA ALA A 543 26.47 12.56 16.19
C ALA A 543 25.50 13.45 16.99
N ASP A 544 24.86 14.43 16.36
CA ASP A 544 23.86 15.32 16.99
C ASP A 544 22.58 14.55 17.41
N ARG A 545 22.18 13.54 16.64
CA ARG A 545 21.04 12.66 17.01
C ARG A 545 21.40 11.79 18.21
N ALA A 546 22.62 11.26 18.25
CA ALA A 546 23.11 10.48 19.38
C ALA A 546 23.22 11.34 20.66
N GLU A 547 23.77 12.57 20.56
CA GLU A 547 23.86 13.49 21.69
C GLU A 547 22.47 13.89 22.23
N ARG A 548 21.51 14.19 21.35
CA ARG A 548 20.14 14.46 21.78
C ARG A 548 19.51 13.26 22.49
N ALA A 549 19.73 12.05 21.98
CA ALA A 549 19.23 10.84 22.63
C ALA A 549 19.82 10.65 24.02
N TRP A 550 21.13 10.87 24.17
CA TRP A 550 21.84 10.81 25.46
C TRP A 550 21.26 11.79 26.47
N ARG A 551 21.03 13.03 26.06
CA ARG A 551 20.42 14.06 26.92
C ARG A 551 18.99 13.70 27.36
N LEU A 552 18.30 12.87 26.60
CA LEU A 552 16.96 12.36 26.93
C LEU A 552 17.01 11.04 27.71
N GLY A 553 18.19 10.57 28.10
CA GLY A 553 18.38 9.38 28.93
C GLY A 553 18.55 8.06 28.16
N ALA A 554 18.75 8.12 26.83
CA ALA A 554 19.07 6.90 26.10
C ALA A 554 20.48 6.45 26.44
N SER A 555 20.64 5.16 26.72
CA SER A 555 21.94 4.52 26.96
C SER A 555 22.54 3.90 25.69
N GLU A 556 21.73 3.73 24.65
CA GLU A 556 22.10 3.07 23.40
C GLU A 556 21.59 3.83 22.17
N VAL A 557 22.35 3.76 21.09
CA VAL A 557 21.88 4.05 19.73
C VAL A 557 21.91 2.76 18.90
N CYS A 558 20.80 2.47 18.22
CA CYS A 558 20.73 1.42 17.22
C CYS A 558 20.91 2.06 15.83
N MET A 559 22.06 1.83 15.19
CA MET A 559 22.37 2.44 13.90
C MET A 559 22.31 1.41 12.78
N GLN A 560 21.44 1.63 11.82
CA GLN A 560 21.31 0.81 10.62
C GLN A 560 21.05 1.71 9.41
N GLY A 561 21.44 1.26 8.23
CA GLY A 561 21.20 1.95 6.98
C GLY A 561 20.91 1.02 5.81
N GLY A 562 20.51 1.62 4.72
CA GLY A 562 20.47 0.92 3.44
C GLY A 562 21.89 0.53 2.99
N ILE A 563 21.99 -0.49 2.14
CA ILE A 563 23.25 -0.90 1.54
C ILE A 563 23.56 0.05 0.39
N ASP A 564 24.22 1.17 0.72
CA ASP A 564 24.58 2.21 -0.24
C ASP A 564 25.92 1.89 -0.93
N PRO A 565 25.93 1.70 -2.26
CA PRO A 565 27.16 1.42 -2.99
C PRO A 565 28.14 2.61 -3.05
N ALA A 566 27.74 3.81 -2.67
CA ALA A 566 28.60 4.99 -2.66
C ALA A 566 29.15 5.36 -1.26
N LEU A 567 28.80 4.59 -0.22
CA LEU A 567 29.35 4.81 1.12
C LEU A 567 30.89 4.68 1.05
N PRO A 568 31.68 5.61 1.64
CA PRO A 568 33.13 5.49 1.68
C PRO A 568 33.63 4.18 2.31
N SER A 569 34.83 3.71 1.95
CA SER A 569 35.39 2.48 2.52
C SER A 569 35.53 2.54 4.04
N THR A 570 35.75 3.73 4.61
CA THR A 570 35.82 4.00 6.06
C THR A 570 34.46 4.33 6.68
N GLY A 571 33.41 4.49 5.88
CA GLY A 571 32.13 5.12 6.27
C GLY A 571 31.47 4.52 7.51
N TYR A 572 31.46 3.18 7.65
CA TYR A 572 30.93 2.53 8.83
C TYR A 572 31.73 2.83 10.11
N ALA A 573 33.07 2.76 10.03
CA ALA A 573 33.92 3.10 11.17
C ALA A 573 33.83 4.59 11.52
N ASP A 574 33.71 5.47 10.54
CA ASP A 574 33.57 6.91 10.75
C ASP A 574 32.24 7.28 11.44
N LEU A 575 31.16 6.59 11.13
CA LEU A 575 29.88 6.73 11.83
C LEU A 575 30.02 6.40 13.33
N VAL A 576 30.68 5.29 13.66
CA VAL A 576 30.91 4.87 15.05
C VAL A 576 31.80 5.91 15.76
N ARG A 577 32.93 6.30 15.15
CA ARG A 577 33.84 7.31 15.71
C ARG A 577 33.15 8.65 15.96
N ALA A 578 32.27 9.10 15.04
CA ALA A 578 31.52 10.33 15.20
C ALA A 578 30.61 10.31 16.45
N VAL A 579 29.91 9.20 16.67
CA VAL A 579 29.07 9.02 17.87
C VAL A 579 29.94 8.98 19.12
N LYS A 580 31.00 8.17 19.14
CA LYS A 580 31.90 8.01 20.30
C LYS A 580 32.67 9.27 20.65
N ALA A 581 33.08 10.05 19.65
CA ALA A 581 33.71 11.37 19.89
C ALA A 581 32.78 12.37 20.55
N ARG A 582 31.49 12.37 20.18
CA ARG A 582 30.47 13.27 20.71
C ARG A 582 29.92 12.79 22.08
N VAL A 583 29.70 11.48 22.23
CA VAL A 583 29.12 10.86 23.42
C VAL A 583 29.88 9.56 23.74
N PRO A 584 31.02 9.64 24.43
CA PRO A 584 31.87 8.45 24.69
C PRO A 584 31.17 7.31 25.45
N GLY A 585 30.19 7.63 26.29
CA GLY A 585 29.43 6.67 27.09
C GLY A 585 28.26 6.01 26.36
N MET A 586 27.91 6.45 25.15
CA MET A 586 26.82 5.87 24.38
C MET A 586 27.17 4.46 23.89
N HIS A 587 26.32 3.47 24.20
CA HIS A 587 26.46 2.14 23.60
C HIS A 587 26.04 2.21 22.12
N VAL A 588 26.92 1.74 21.24
CA VAL A 588 26.67 1.71 19.79
C VAL A 588 26.37 0.28 19.35
N HIS A 589 25.08 0.02 19.15
CA HIS A 589 24.55 -1.20 18.56
C HIS A 589 24.33 -0.97 17.07
N ALA A 590 25.19 -1.49 16.21
CA ALA A 590 25.14 -1.08 14.80
C ALA A 590 25.58 -2.17 13.83
N PHE A 591 25.09 -2.01 12.61
CA PHE A 591 25.42 -2.71 11.38
C PHE A 591 25.03 -4.18 11.34
N SER A 592 24.00 -4.46 10.58
CA SER A 592 23.56 -5.81 10.24
C SER A 592 24.68 -6.60 9.52
N PRO A 593 24.62 -7.93 9.50
CA PRO A 593 25.55 -8.75 8.71
C PRO A 593 25.63 -8.34 7.22
N MET A 594 24.54 -7.83 6.63
CA MET A 594 24.56 -7.26 5.27
C MET A 594 25.47 -6.05 5.15
N GLU A 595 25.39 -5.13 6.13
CA GLU A 595 26.22 -3.93 6.17
C GLU A 595 27.68 -4.26 6.43
N ILE A 596 27.97 -5.25 7.29
CA ILE A 596 29.33 -5.73 7.56
C ILE A 596 29.96 -6.31 6.30
N VAL A 597 29.25 -7.17 5.54
CA VAL A 597 29.74 -7.71 4.26
C VAL A 597 29.96 -6.58 3.24
N ASN A 598 29.06 -5.60 3.18
CA ASN A 598 29.25 -4.44 2.31
C ASN A 598 30.49 -3.64 2.69
N GLY A 599 30.72 -3.42 3.98
CA GLY A 599 31.87 -2.70 4.49
C GLY A 599 33.23 -3.45 4.23
N SER A 600 33.22 -4.75 4.48
CA SER A 600 34.35 -5.67 4.17
C SER A 600 34.72 -5.57 2.68
N ALA A 601 33.74 -5.77 1.78
CA ALA A 601 33.95 -5.69 0.34
C ALA A 601 34.48 -4.32 -0.13
N ARG A 602 34.03 -3.23 0.49
CA ARG A 602 34.43 -1.86 0.12
C ARG A 602 35.79 -1.45 0.67
N SER A 603 36.14 -1.94 1.85
CA SER A 603 37.47 -1.67 2.46
C SER A 603 38.55 -2.56 1.90
N GLY A 604 38.22 -3.68 1.26
CA GLY A 604 39.16 -4.71 0.82
C GLY A 604 39.70 -5.55 1.96
N LEU A 605 39.12 -5.46 3.15
CA LEU A 605 39.42 -6.29 4.30
C LEU A 605 38.56 -7.55 4.28
N ASP A 606 39.04 -8.64 4.84
CA ASP A 606 38.16 -9.77 5.12
C ASP A 606 37.15 -9.42 6.28
N VAL A 607 36.20 -10.31 6.53
CA VAL A 607 35.14 -10.05 7.52
C VAL A 607 35.73 -9.94 8.93
N ASP A 608 36.68 -10.79 9.32
CA ASP A 608 37.27 -10.80 10.66
C ASP A 608 38.02 -9.48 10.90
N ASP A 609 38.87 -9.06 9.95
CA ASP A 609 39.64 -7.81 10.02
C ASP A 609 38.71 -6.58 9.99
N PHE A 610 37.68 -6.61 9.18
CA PHE A 610 36.72 -5.51 9.12
C PHE A 610 35.96 -5.37 10.45
N VAL A 611 35.47 -6.46 11.03
CA VAL A 611 34.80 -6.45 12.35
C VAL A 611 35.75 -5.96 13.45
N ALA A 612 37.01 -6.39 13.43
CA ALA A 612 38.05 -5.90 14.35
C ALA A 612 38.21 -4.37 14.23
N SER A 613 38.25 -3.84 13.00
CA SER A 613 38.36 -2.39 12.75
C SER A 613 37.18 -1.60 13.27
N LEU A 614 35.95 -2.16 13.19
CA LEU A 614 34.72 -1.55 13.75
C LEU A 614 34.76 -1.54 15.28
N ARG A 615 35.24 -2.62 15.90
CA ARG A 615 35.44 -2.68 17.34
C ARG A 615 36.47 -1.65 17.83
N GLU A 616 37.61 -1.50 17.11
CA GLU A 616 38.59 -0.45 17.39
C GLU A 616 38.01 0.96 17.23
N ALA A 617 37.08 1.16 16.31
CA ALA A 617 36.35 2.42 16.15
C ALA A 617 35.37 2.70 17.33
N GLY A 618 35.06 1.71 18.17
CA GLY A 618 34.19 1.82 19.34
C GLY A 618 32.81 1.16 19.17
N LEU A 619 32.64 0.25 18.20
CA LEU A 619 31.40 -0.54 18.10
C LEU A 619 31.28 -1.47 19.31
N ASP A 620 30.11 -1.49 19.96
CA ASP A 620 29.89 -2.28 21.19
C ASP A 620 29.13 -3.59 20.92
N SER A 621 28.18 -3.60 19.99
CA SER A 621 27.40 -4.79 19.61
C SER A 621 26.81 -4.67 18.21
N ILE A 622 26.36 -5.78 17.63
CA ILE A 622 25.73 -5.83 16.31
C ILE A 622 24.31 -6.38 16.37
N PRO A 623 23.37 -5.86 15.55
CA PRO A 623 22.04 -6.44 15.42
C PRO A 623 22.07 -7.73 14.59
N GLY A 624 21.38 -8.76 15.04
CA GLY A 624 21.15 -10.00 14.29
C GLY A 624 20.11 -9.88 13.17
N THR A 625 19.84 -8.66 12.71
CA THR A 625 18.93 -8.38 11.59
C THR A 625 19.45 -8.95 10.27
N ALA A 626 18.66 -8.85 9.23
CA ALA A 626 18.90 -9.49 7.94
C ALA A 626 18.98 -11.05 7.99
N ALA A 627 18.63 -11.66 9.13
CA ALA A 627 18.46 -13.10 9.24
C ALA A 627 17.18 -13.56 8.51
N GLU A 628 16.08 -12.88 8.73
CA GLU A 628 14.69 -13.26 8.38
C GLU A 628 14.48 -14.75 8.72
N ILE A 629 14.56 -15.65 7.75
CA ILE A 629 14.71 -17.10 7.91
C ILE A 629 16.06 -17.52 7.33
N LEU A 630 16.86 -18.27 8.09
CA LEU A 630 18.17 -18.77 7.68
C LEU A 630 18.04 -20.08 6.84
N ASP A 631 17.29 -19.94 5.75
CA ASP A 631 17.07 -20.94 4.72
C ASP A 631 17.20 -20.30 3.35
N ASP A 632 18.08 -20.79 2.50
CA ASP A 632 18.44 -20.12 1.26
C ASP A 632 17.31 -20.13 0.21
N GLU A 633 16.39 -21.12 0.22
CA GLU A 633 15.24 -21.14 -0.65
C GLU A 633 14.25 -20.04 -0.25
N VAL A 634 13.97 -19.90 1.04
CA VAL A 634 13.14 -18.82 1.59
C VAL A 634 13.77 -17.45 1.30
N ARG A 635 15.06 -17.31 1.57
CA ARG A 635 15.81 -16.07 1.34
C ARG A 635 15.80 -15.64 -0.12
N TRP A 636 15.92 -16.57 -1.05
CA TRP A 636 15.87 -16.31 -2.48
C TRP A 636 14.50 -15.80 -2.96
N VAL A 637 13.42 -16.28 -2.34
CA VAL A 637 12.06 -15.77 -2.62
C VAL A 637 11.88 -14.35 -2.10
N LEU A 638 12.42 -14.06 -0.90
CA LEU A 638 12.33 -12.72 -0.29
C LEU A 638 13.13 -11.67 -1.05
N THR A 639 14.34 -12.00 -1.48
CA THR A 639 15.17 -11.15 -2.32
C THR A 639 16.37 -11.90 -2.91
N LYS A 640 16.65 -11.68 -4.19
CA LYS A 640 17.81 -12.25 -4.88
C LYS A 640 19.15 -11.64 -4.43
N GLY A 641 19.12 -10.47 -3.77
CA GLY A 641 20.33 -9.76 -3.30
C GLY A 641 20.69 -10.02 -1.82
N LYS A 642 19.97 -10.93 -1.14
CA LYS A 642 20.25 -11.24 0.26
C LYS A 642 21.49 -12.13 0.39
N LEU A 643 22.21 -11.99 1.53
CA LEU A 643 23.31 -12.88 1.86
C LEU A 643 22.82 -14.34 1.95
N PRO A 644 23.60 -15.33 1.52
CA PRO A 644 23.39 -16.73 1.90
C PRO A 644 23.31 -16.91 3.41
N ALA A 645 22.56 -17.90 3.87
CA ALA A 645 22.44 -18.19 5.31
C ALA A 645 23.82 -18.49 5.93
N SER A 646 24.69 -19.21 5.23
CA SER A 646 26.07 -19.49 5.67
C SER A 646 26.88 -18.19 5.89
N THR A 647 26.80 -17.23 4.97
CA THR A 647 27.53 -15.96 5.11
C THR A 647 27.01 -15.14 6.30
N TRP A 648 25.70 -15.18 6.58
CA TRP A 648 25.16 -14.55 7.79
C TRP A 648 25.75 -15.18 9.05
N VAL A 649 25.84 -16.52 9.10
CA VAL A 649 26.44 -17.28 10.20
C VAL A 649 27.91 -16.91 10.37
N ASP A 650 28.69 -16.87 9.28
CA ASP A 650 30.11 -16.51 9.30
C ASP A 650 30.34 -15.13 9.89
N VAL A 651 29.55 -14.12 9.48
CA VAL A 651 29.67 -12.74 9.99
C VAL A 651 29.35 -12.66 11.48
N VAL A 652 28.26 -13.26 11.93
CA VAL A 652 27.87 -13.24 13.35
C VAL A 652 28.88 -13.96 14.21
N THR A 653 29.40 -15.11 13.74
CA THR A 653 30.41 -15.88 14.44
C THR A 653 31.77 -15.10 14.50
N ALA A 654 32.12 -14.38 13.42
CA ALA A 654 33.30 -13.51 13.41
C ALA A 654 33.18 -12.38 14.44
N ALA A 655 31.98 -11.74 14.50
CA ALA A 655 31.69 -10.71 15.51
C ALA A 655 31.83 -11.24 16.94
N HIS A 656 31.26 -12.41 17.23
CA HIS A 656 31.37 -13.06 18.54
C HIS A 656 32.83 -13.39 18.90
N ARG A 657 33.59 -13.92 17.95
CA ARG A 657 35.04 -14.19 18.15
C ARG A 657 35.82 -12.91 18.40
N ALA A 658 35.47 -11.81 17.75
CA ALA A 658 36.03 -10.50 18.02
C ALA A 658 35.62 -9.90 19.38
N GLY A 659 34.77 -10.56 20.14
CA GLY A 659 34.26 -10.11 21.46
C GLY A 659 33.10 -9.13 21.38
N LEU A 660 32.48 -8.93 20.21
CA LEU A 660 31.21 -8.22 20.08
C LEU A 660 30.05 -9.17 20.41
N ARG A 661 29.03 -8.66 21.09
CA ARG A 661 27.76 -9.37 21.29
C ARG A 661 26.79 -9.05 20.15
N SER A 662 25.78 -9.89 19.98
CA SER A 662 24.72 -9.60 19.03
C SER A 662 23.34 -10.01 19.53
N SER A 663 22.30 -9.38 18.99
CA SER A 663 20.97 -9.95 19.03
C SER A 663 20.84 -11.12 18.03
N ALA A 664 19.80 -11.93 18.17
CA ALA A 664 19.35 -12.89 17.16
C ALA A 664 17.91 -12.56 16.78
N THR A 665 17.58 -12.63 15.50
CA THR A 665 16.22 -12.31 15.01
C THR A 665 15.69 -13.40 14.10
N MET A 666 14.38 -13.58 14.09
CA MET A 666 13.67 -14.39 13.13
C MET A 666 12.44 -13.59 12.65
N MET A 667 12.32 -13.32 11.35
CA MET A 667 11.09 -12.76 10.77
C MET A 667 10.33 -13.89 10.08
N PHE A 668 9.12 -14.19 10.57
CA PHE A 668 8.36 -15.36 10.16
C PHE A 668 6.92 -15.01 9.77
N GLY A 669 6.25 -15.91 9.05
CA GLY A 669 4.85 -15.75 8.65
C GLY A 669 4.68 -15.10 7.26
N HIS A 670 5.71 -15.13 6.40
CA HIS A 670 5.67 -14.60 5.02
C HIS A 670 5.54 -15.73 3.97
N VAL A 671 6.65 -16.28 3.47
CA VAL A 671 6.69 -17.40 2.50
C VAL A 671 7.28 -18.66 3.12
N ASP A 672 7.55 -18.62 4.40
CA ASP A 672 8.12 -19.67 5.22
C ASP A 672 7.06 -20.66 5.69
N HIS A 673 7.54 -21.74 6.29
CA HIS A 673 6.74 -22.80 6.88
C HIS A 673 7.31 -23.16 8.26
N PRO A 674 6.54 -23.67 9.25
CA PRO A 674 7.03 -24.03 10.58
C PRO A 674 8.33 -24.86 10.60
N ARG A 675 8.55 -25.75 9.62
CA ARG A 675 9.82 -26.47 9.49
C ARG A 675 11.05 -25.54 9.33
N HIS A 676 10.86 -24.39 8.67
CA HIS A 676 11.93 -23.41 8.50
C HIS A 676 12.21 -22.66 9.80
N TRP A 677 11.19 -22.49 10.67
CA TRP A 677 11.39 -21.92 12.00
C TRP A 677 12.25 -22.83 12.88
N VAL A 678 11.94 -24.15 12.86
CA VAL A 678 12.73 -25.17 13.57
C VAL A 678 14.17 -25.18 13.08
N ALA A 679 14.40 -25.23 11.76
CA ALA A 679 15.73 -25.20 11.17
C ALA A 679 16.51 -23.91 11.54
N HIS A 680 15.84 -22.74 11.49
CA HIS A 680 16.39 -21.46 11.88
C HIS A 680 16.83 -21.44 13.35
N LEU A 681 15.96 -21.86 14.27
CA LEU A 681 16.27 -21.93 15.70
C LEU A 681 17.44 -22.88 15.97
N ARG A 682 17.54 -24.02 15.28
CA ARG A 682 18.69 -24.93 15.36
C ARG A 682 20.00 -24.27 14.97
N VAL A 683 19.99 -23.41 13.94
CA VAL A 683 21.19 -22.64 13.56
C VAL A 683 21.58 -21.68 14.68
N LEU A 684 20.63 -20.95 15.25
CA LEU A 684 20.91 -20.02 16.35
C LEU A 684 21.42 -20.74 17.61
N CYS A 685 20.81 -21.88 17.97
CA CYS A 685 21.29 -22.70 19.11
C CYS A 685 22.75 -23.13 18.91
N ARG A 686 23.11 -23.63 17.74
CA ARG A 686 24.52 -24.01 17.45
C ARG A 686 25.49 -22.85 17.62
N ILE A 687 25.14 -21.67 17.07
CA ILE A 687 25.98 -20.47 17.23
C ILE A 687 26.09 -20.11 18.71
N GLN A 688 25.02 -20.18 19.46
CA GLN A 688 25.04 -19.87 20.88
C GLN A 688 25.89 -20.86 21.68
N ASP A 689 25.76 -22.15 21.37
CA ASP A 689 26.58 -23.21 22.01
C ASP A 689 28.07 -23.04 21.72
N GLU A 690 28.42 -22.63 20.50
CA GLU A 690 29.80 -22.43 20.05
C GLU A 690 30.43 -21.14 20.60
N THR A 691 29.64 -20.07 20.72
CA THR A 691 30.18 -18.72 20.94
C THR A 691 29.69 -18.02 22.21
N GLY A 692 28.49 -18.38 22.70
CA GLY A 692 27.82 -17.69 23.81
C GLY A 692 27.55 -16.20 23.53
N GLY A 693 27.49 -15.80 22.23
CA GLY A 693 27.55 -14.40 21.83
C GLY A 693 26.20 -13.69 21.70
N PHE A 694 25.08 -14.42 21.63
CA PHE A 694 23.76 -13.81 21.58
C PHE A 694 23.33 -13.30 22.95
N THR A 695 22.75 -12.10 22.99
CA THR A 695 22.19 -11.47 24.20
C THR A 695 20.69 -11.62 24.30
N GLU A 696 19.99 -11.61 23.17
CA GLU A 696 18.54 -11.80 23.09
C GLU A 696 18.15 -12.44 21.75
N PHE A 697 16.94 -13.02 21.73
CA PHE A 697 16.26 -13.50 20.53
C PHE A 697 14.96 -12.75 20.32
N VAL A 698 14.79 -12.17 19.12
CA VAL A 698 13.65 -11.34 18.76
C VAL A 698 12.84 -11.99 17.63
N PRO A 699 11.70 -12.65 17.92
CA PRO A 699 10.78 -13.15 16.93
C PRO A 699 9.92 -12.00 16.38
N LEU A 700 9.95 -11.78 15.09
CA LEU A 700 9.26 -10.71 14.38
C LEU A 700 8.18 -11.32 13.47
N PRO A 701 6.90 -11.24 13.81
CA PRO A 701 5.85 -11.68 12.89
C PRO A 701 5.82 -10.73 11.69
N PHE A 702 5.73 -11.31 10.49
CA PHE A 702 5.53 -10.54 9.27
C PHE A 702 4.09 -10.00 9.22
N VAL A 703 3.93 -8.69 9.00
CA VAL A 703 2.65 -7.98 8.99
C VAL A 703 2.45 -7.26 7.66
#